data_a43c0c99253c9bf7cf053697908f4986
#
_entry.id   a43c0c99253c9bf7cf053697908f4986
#
_cell.length_a   1.000
_cell.length_b   1.000
_cell.length_c   1.000
_cell.angle_alpha   90.00
_cell.angle_beta   90.00
_cell.angle_gamma   90.00
#
_symmetry.space_group_name_H-M   'P 1'
#
loop_
_entity.id
_entity.type
_entity.pdbx_description
1 polymer ?
#
loop_
_entity_poly.entity_id
_entity_poly.type
_entity_poly.pdbx_seq_one_letter_code
_entity_poly.pdbx_strand_id
1 'polypeptide(L)'
;MTGFVDRFAAGFVLALVTAGMAAGMAAAAEPGLTLVVMDPLAAPLSCPCVKGYAQRDYAALASHLSKAVGRDVQVLFNESLVGAAGVAGAGKAARVDLVIGKRSVVEADAVRAGRTLLPVAALTDLDGATTQRGLVVVRGDDPAASLGDLARHRILLGPADCAEKHAAARTLFASAGIAVPADGPVAEACSDGAEAVIEAGAGEPSATVISSYARPLLEGCGTIKRGDLKVVAETGDVPFIVAFVDSGLDADLRGRLVAALLAVRHDPVLRAAIESKRGFEPLEEAAAAPAATDGGAASRGPNPDWPGWRGGGRDGRVAWLPDGLPSKKLVRWKQVLFNEGLGGVAVAGDRVVVGDRDAADTSDVFHGLDRDTGRRLWTLEYPAEGRLDYGNSPRATPLIHDGRAYLLGAFGHLHCVDAADGRILWRRHLRDDFHATDKLVWGACSSPLVVDGALVVNPGAPEASLVGLDPLTGAERWRTAGAPAAFASLVVCEFGGRRMLVGFDRDACGGWDPATGARLWSLAPRVAGDFHVPTPVPSGGGVILVGENNGCRLVKGDAAGDAEVVAAYAALVPDMHTPVTTAGRLFAIHHGKAFCLDGADLTPVWTHPDRSLKGHASLVASGDRVLALTGGGELVLLDARADGFTPLARQRLFEREVSLFAHPALAGDCIYVRGPRTLLCVALAGDGSPAVD
;
A
#
# COMPACT_ATOMS: atom_id res chain seq x y z
N MET A 1 85.65 37.91 -4.38
CA MET A 1 86.80 37.08 -4.72
C MET A 1 86.24 35.93 -5.51
N THR A 2 86.25 36.00 -6.79
CA THR A 2 87.10 35.36 -7.75
C THR A 2 86.81 33.87 -7.88
N GLY A 3 86.47 33.26 -8.94
CA GLY A 3 86.65 33.57 -10.37
C GLY A 3 86.19 32.34 -11.16
N PHE A 4 85.62 32.57 -12.28
CA PHE A 4 86.21 32.37 -13.62
C PHE A 4 86.27 30.90 -14.11
N VAL A 5 85.55 30.60 -15.12
CA VAL A 5 85.79 30.37 -16.59
C VAL A 5 85.99 28.87 -16.91
N ASP A 6 85.63 28.27 -17.92
CA ASP A 6 85.13 28.51 -19.28
C ASP A 6 84.81 27.16 -19.99
N ARG A 7 83.90 27.21 -20.90
CA ARG A 7 83.79 26.53 -22.21
C ARG A 7 84.22 25.10 -22.44
N PHE A 8 83.37 24.28 -23.04
CA PHE A 8 83.40 23.92 -24.46
C PHE A 8 82.20 23.00 -24.88
N ALA A 9 81.70 23.34 -26.05
CA ALA A 9 80.59 22.66 -26.71
C ALA A 9 81.04 21.33 -27.37
N ALA A 10 80.15 20.36 -27.42
CA ALA A 10 80.13 19.39 -28.49
C ALA A 10 78.72 18.78 -28.51
N GLY A 11 78.04 18.94 -29.64
CA GLY A 11 76.71 18.40 -29.84
C GLY A 11 76.66 16.87 -30.02
N PHE A 12 75.64 16.26 -29.50
CA PHE A 12 75.22 14.94 -29.92
C PHE A 12 73.67 14.93 -30.01
N VAL A 13 73.13 14.76 -31.23
CA VAL A 13 71.77 14.49 -31.51
C VAL A 13 71.42 13.11 -30.97
N LEU A 14 70.56 13.01 -29.96
CA LEU A 14 70.01 11.74 -29.55
C LEU A 14 68.48 11.79 -29.72
N ALA A 15 67.99 11.03 -30.65
CA ALA A 15 66.58 10.85 -30.93
C ALA A 15 65.89 10.26 -29.69
N LEU A 16 64.95 10.98 -29.07
CA LEU A 16 64.06 10.46 -28.03
C LEU A 16 62.97 9.61 -28.72
N VAL A 17 63.06 8.30 -28.60
CA VAL A 17 61.95 7.39 -28.81
C VAL A 17 61.07 7.50 -27.55
N THR A 18 59.92 8.17 -27.65
CA THR A 18 58.90 8.17 -26.63
C THR A 18 58.15 6.83 -26.69
N ALA A 19 58.56 5.89 -25.85
CA ALA A 19 57.77 4.70 -25.52
C ALA A 19 56.62 5.16 -24.63
N GLY A 20 55.42 5.28 -25.20
CA GLY A 20 54.19 5.47 -24.43
C GLY A 20 53.91 4.26 -23.56
N MET A 21 54.19 4.37 -22.27
CA MET A 21 53.58 3.45 -21.28
C MET A 21 52.12 3.80 -21.14
N ALA A 22 51.27 3.10 -21.87
CA ALA A 22 49.84 2.97 -21.52
C ALA A 22 49.81 2.17 -20.22
N ALA A 23 49.72 2.90 -19.08
CA ALA A 23 49.30 2.29 -17.83
C ALA A 23 47.83 1.88 -18.00
N GLY A 24 47.60 0.63 -18.35
CA GLY A 24 46.28 0.04 -18.22
C GLY A 24 45.88 0.09 -16.76
N MET A 25 44.97 0.99 -16.42
CA MET A 25 44.22 0.88 -15.17
C MET A 25 43.47 -0.47 -15.24
N ALA A 26 44.02 -1.48 -14.56
CA ALA A 26 43.25 -2.67 -14.26
C ALA A 26 42.01 -2.19 -13.47
N ALA A 27 40.85 -2.21 -14.10
CA ALA A 27 39.61 -2.00 -13.41
C ALA A 27 39.58 -3.02 -12.27
N ALA A 28 39.47 -2.57 -11.04
CA ALA A 28 39.31 -3.44 -9.89
C ALA A 28 38.10 -4.33 -10.18
N ALA A 29 38.28 -5.63 -10.15
CA ALA A 29 37.18 -6.57 -10.38
C ALA A 29 36.06 -6.23 -9.40
N GLU A 30 34.86 -6.00 -9.92
CA GLU A 30 33.73 -5.73 -9.05
C GLU A 30 33.50 -6.89 -8.08
N PRO A 31 33.14 -6.63 -6.82
CA PRO A 31 32.98 -7.68 -5.81
C PRO A 31 31.90 -8.67 -6.25
N GLY A 32 32.13 -9.95 -6.03
CA GLY A 32 31.18 -11.03 -6.31
C GLY A 32 29.84 -10.82 -5.62
N LEU A 33 28.81 -11.53 -6.08
CA LEU A 33 27.47 -11.52 -5.50
C LEU A 33 27.25 -12.81 -4.71
N THR A 34 26.38 -12.75 -3.68
CA THR A 34 26.00 -13.91 -2.88
C THR A 34 24.53 -14.24 -3.08
N LEU A 35 24.25 -15.46 -3.54
CA LEU A 35 22.93 -16.07 -3.59
C LEU A 35 22.75 -16.98 -2.38
N VAL A 36 21.86 -16.64 -1.46
CA VAL A 36 21.44 -17.52 -0.35
C VAL A 36 20.25 -18.36 -0.81
N VAL A 37 20.36 -19.66 -0.69
CA VAL A 37 19.30 -20.62 -1.03
C VAL A 37 18.70 -21.17 0.26
N MET A 38 17.41 -20.93 0.46
CA MET A 38 16.57 -21.38 1.57
C MET A 38 15.42 -22.28 1.05
N ASP A 39 15.56 -22.83 -0.15
CA ASP A 39 14.58 -23.73 -0.75
C ASP A 39 14.73 -25.13 -0.17
N PRO A 40 13.69 -25.68 0.51
CA PRO A 40 13.76 -27.03 1.08
C PRO A 40 13.90 -28.15 0.05
N LEU A 41 13.68 -27.86 -1.24
CA LEU A 41 13.85 -28.81 -2.35
C LEU A 41 15.23 -28.68 -3.03
N ALA A 42 16.12 -27.81 -2.53
CA ALA A 42 17.50 -27.73 -3.00
C ALA A 42 18.28 -28.99 -2.58
N ALA A 43 19.07 -29.56 -3.50
CA ALA A 43 19.84 -30.79 -3.25
C ALA A 43 20.65 -30.79 -1.93
N PRO A 44 21.36 -29.72 -1.53
CA PRO A 44 22.11 -29.68 -0.27
C PRO A 44 21.25 -29.53 1.00
N LEU A 45 19.98 -29.08 0.89
CA LEU A 45 19.06 -28.89 2.02
C LEU A 45 18.04 -30.01 2.15
N SER A 46 17.84 -30.80 1.10
CA SER A 46 16.92 -31.93 1.09
C SER A 46 17.61 -33.22 1.53
N CYS A 47 16.82 -34.22 1.91
CA CYS A 47 17.33 -35.52 2.25
C CYS A 47 17.95 -36.20 1.01
N PRO A 48 19.22 -36.65 1.02
CA PRO A 48 19.85 -37.33 -0.12
C PRO A 48 19.27 -38.72 -0.43
N CYS A 49 18.39 -39.24 0.44
CA CYS A 49 17.68 -40.51 0.24
C CYS A 49 16.52 -40.39 -0.78
N VAL A 50 16.05 -39.19 -1.08
CA VAL A 50 14.98 -38.96 -2.07
C VAL A 50 15.57 -38.91 -3.47
N LYS A 51 15.16 -39.83 -4.34
CA LYS A 51 15.65 -39.91 -5.73
C LYS A 51 14.60 -39.34 -6.70
N GLY A 52 15.07 -38.45 -7.61
CA GLY A 52 14.23 -37.90 -8.69
C GLY A 52 13.23 -36.84 -8.25
N TYR A 53 13.38 -36.31 -7.03
CA TYR A 53 12.57 -35.22 -6.47
C TYR A 53 13.37 -34.50 -5.39
N ALA A 54 13.21 -33.19 -5.26
CA ALA A 54 13.96 -32.36 -4.30
C ALA A 54 15.49 -32.39 -4.50
N GLN A 55 15.90 -32.27 -5.76
CA GLN A 55 17.32 -32.26 -6.17
C GLN A 55 17.66 -31.00 -6.97
N ARG A 56 17.02 -29.87 -6.66
CA ARG A 56 17.22 -28.59 -7.36
C ARG A 56 18.66 -28.13 -7.29
N ASP A 57 19.29 -27.94 -8.47
CA ASP A 57 20.68 -27.51 -8.62
C ASP A 57 20.78 -26.00 -8.78
N TYR A 58 20.94 -25.30 -7.68
CA TYR A 58 21.15 -23.86 -7.67
C TYR A 58 22.57 -23.41 -8.04
N ALA A 59 23.55 -24.32 -8.11
CA ALA A 59 24.86 -23.99 -8.63
C ALA A 59 24.81 -23.78 -10.15
N ALA A 60 23.98 -24.55 -10.88
CA ALA A 60 23.68 -24.31 -12.28
C ALA A 60 23.02 -22.96 -12.51
N LEU A 61 22.05 -22.59 -11.66
CA LEU A 61 21.42 -21.26 -11.70
C LEU A 61 22.41 -20.14 -11.45
N ALA A 62 23.29 -20.26 -10.44
CA ALA A 62 24.30 -19.24 -10.15
C ALA A 62 25.28 -19.04 -11.31
N SER A 63 25.68 -20.12 -11.97
CA SER A 63 26.50 -20.05 -13.19
C SER A 63 25.82 -19.30 -14.33
N HIS A 64 24.51 -19.49 -14.49
CA HIS A 64 23.69 -18.74 -15.46
C HIS A 64 23.63 -17.25 -15.09
N LEU A 65 23.34 -16.92 -13.83
CA LEU A 65 23.30 -15.55 -13.34
C LEU A 65 24.65 -14.85 -13.48
N SER A 66 25.77 -15.54 -13.13
CA SER A 66 27.13 -15.00 -13.27
C SER A 66 27.42 -14.55 -14.71
N LYS A 67 27.07 -15.39 -15.69
CA LYS A 67 27.24 -15.07 -17.13
C LYS A 67 26.39 -13.87 -17.55
N ALA A 68 25.14 -13.79 -17.08
CA ALA A 68 24.21 -12.74 -17.46
C ALA A 68 24.59 -11.37 -16.90
N VAL A 69 25.12 -11.32 -15.67
CA VAL A 69 25.48 -10.05 -15.01
C VAL A 69 26.95 -9.69 -15.11
N GLY A 70 27.81 -10.60 -15.61
CA GLY A 70 29.26 -10.38 -15.75
C GLY A 70 30.00 -10.32 -14.40
N ARG A 71 29.45 -10.92 -13.34
CA ARG A 71 30.02 -10.96 -11.99
C ARG A 71 29.88 -12.35 -11.41
N ASP A 72 30.84 -12.78 -10.59
CA ASP A 72 30.76 -14.05 -9.90
C ASP A 72 29.58 -14.10 -8.93
N VAL A 73 28.75 -15.16 -8.99
CA VAL A 73 27.60 -15.39 -8.09
C VAL A 73 27.89 -16.66 -7.28
N GLN A 74 28.20 -16.50 -6.02
CA GLN A 74 28.47 -17.58 -5.09
C GLN A 74 27.17 -18.04 -4.42
N VAL A 75 26.98 -19.36 -4.31
CA VAL A 75 25.80 -19.95 -3.67
C VAL A 75 26.12 -20.32 -2.23
N LEU A 76 25.27 -19.90 -1.32
CA LEU A 76 25.30 -20.30 0.09
C LEU A 76 23.97 -20.98 0.44
N PHE A 77 24.01 -22.24 0.83
CA PHE A 77 22.84 -22.99 1.29
C PHE A 77 22.68 -22.85 2.80
N ASN A 78 21.54 -22.38 3.24
CA ASN A 78 21.21 -22.25 4.67
C ASN A 78 19.69 -22.23 4.86
N GLU A 79 19.22 -22.75 5.98
CA GLU A 79 17.79 -22.74 6.33
C GLU A 79 17.31 -21.37 6.86
N SER A 80 18.26 -20.47 7.22
CA SER A 80 17.93 -19.11 7.69
C SER A 80 18.95 -18.08 7.23
N LEU A 81 18.51 -16.83 7.05
CA LEU A 81 19.37 -15.68 6.73
C LEU A 81 20.27 -15.30 7.90
N VAL A 82 19.80 -15.47 9.13
CA VAL A 82 20.60 -15.24 10.33
C VAL A 82 21.75 -16.23 10.41
N GLY A 83 21.47 -17.50 10.10
CA GLY A 83 22.48 -18.55 10.02
C GLY A 83 23.49 -18.29 8.89
N ALA A 84 23.00 -17.87 7.71
CA ALA A 84 23.85 -17.53 6.56
C ALA A 84 24.84 -16.39 6.89
N ALA A 85 24.40 -15.37 7.62
CA ALA A 85 25.25 -14.26 8.05
C ALA A 85 26.36 -14.68 9.02
N GLY A 86 26.17 -15.75 9.80
CA GLY A 86 27.14 -16.28 10.76
C GLY A 86 28.25 -17.14 10.14
N VAL A 87 28.04 -17.70 8.96
CA VAL A 87 28.99 -18.61 8.28
C VAL A 87 30.15 -17.86 7.60
N ALA A 88 29.99 -16.60 7.26
CA ALA A 88 31.07 -15.78 6.71
C ALA A 88 32.02 -15.33 7.84
N GLY A 89 33.12 -16.03 8.00
CA GLY A 89 34.11 -15.90 9.05
C GLY A 89 34.51 -14.48 9.44
N ALA A 90 34.72 -14.30 10.74
CA ALA A 90 35.40 -13.23 11.48
C ALA A 90 35.53 -11.87 10.76
N GLY A 91 34.59 -10.95 10.98
CA GLY A 91 34.85 -9.51 10.83
C GLY A 91 34.07 -8.74 9.77
N LYS A 92 33.33 -9.36 8.84
CA LYS A 92 32.35 -8.69 7.95
C LYS A 92 31.08 -9.51 7.88
N ALA A 93 29.95 -8.85 8.10
CA ALA A 93 28.64 -9.47 7.85
C ALA A 93 28.59 -10.00 6.42
N ALA A 94 28.17 -11.26 6.23
CA ALA A 94 28.05 -11.86 4.91
C ALA A 94 27.15 -10.97 4.05
N ARG A 95 27.63 -10.61 2.86
CA ARG A 95 26.82 -9.93 1.87
C ARG A 95 25.74 -10.91 1.39
N VAL A 96 24.50 -10.45 1.34
CA VAL A 96 23.39 -11.20 0.78
C VAL A 96 22.80 -10.33 -0.32
N ASP A 97 22.95 -10.75 -1.56
CA ASP A 97 22.51 -9.99 -2.73
C ASP A 97 21.20 -10.56 -3.31
N LEU A 98 21.08 -11.89 -3.31
CA LEU A 98 19.88 -12.63 -3.71
C LEU A 98 19.52 -13.66 -2.65
N VAL A 99 18.22 -13.95 -2.54
CA VAL A 99 17.70 -15.04 -1.72
C VAL A 99 16.66 -15.82 -2.52
N ILE A 100 16.70 -17.14 -2.48
CA ILE A 100 15.66 -17.99 -3.08
C ILE A 100 15.18 -18.98 -2.02
N GLY A 101 13.86 -18.95 -1.71
CA GLY A 101 13.28 -19.82 -0.70
C GLY A 101 11.77 -19.68 -0.59
N LYS A 102 11.19 -20.34 0.40
CA LYS A 102 9.75 -20.20 0.70
C LYS A 102 9.42 -18.76 1.04
N ARG A 103 8.47 -18.17 0.33
CA ARG A 103 8.17 -16.73 0.43
C ARG A 103 8.00 -16.28 1.88
N SER A 104 7.08 -16.89 2.63
CA SER A 104 6.77 -16.47 3.99
C SER A 104 7.94 -16.65 4.97
N VAL A 105 8.75 -17.67 4.78
CA VAL A 105 9.94 -17.93 5.63
C VAL A 105 11.02 -16.90 5.33
N VAL A 106 11.31 -16.62 4.05
CA VAL A 106 12.31 -15.60 3.66
C VAL A 106 11.89 -14.21 4.15
N GLU A 107 10.62 -13.84 4.02
CA GLU A 107 10.09 -12.55 4.49
C GLU A 107 10.25 -12.40 6.01
N ALA A 108 9.87 -13.43 6.78
CA ALA A 108 10.04 -13.43 8.23
C ALA A 108 11.50 -13.37 8.68
N ASP A 109 12.36 -14.11 7.98
CA ASP A 109 13.79 -14.17 8.29
C ASP A 109 14.54 -12.89 7.90
N ALA A 110 14.13 -12.24 6.81
CA ALA A 110 14.65 -10.92 6.42
C ALA A 110 14.40 -9.88 7.52
N VAL A 111 13.20 -9.90 8.14
CA VAL A 111 12.90 -9.05 9.30
C VAL A 111 13.81 -9.37 10.48
N ARG A 112 13.99 -10.64 10.82
CA ARG A 112 14.89 -11.08 11.92
C ARG A 112 16.34 -10.68 11.67
N ALA A 113 16.78 -10.73 10.41
CA ALA A 113 18.12 -10.37 9.99
C ALA A 113 18.32 -8.85 9.77
N GLY A 114 17.28 -8.02 9.95
CA GLY A 114 17.33 -6.57 9.72
C GLY A 114 17.61 -6.20 8.25
N ARG A 115 17.15 -7.01 7.28
CA ARG A 115 17.35 -6.82 5.85
C ARG A 115 16.07 -6.48 5.13
N THR A 116 16.17 -5.67 4.09
CA THR A 116 15.07 -5.36 3.19
C THR A 116 15.28 -6.09 1.86
N LEU A 117 14.50 -7.12 1.64
CA LEU A 117 14.52 -7.94 0.43
C LEU A 117 13.27 -7.63 -0.41
N LEU A 118 13.47 -7.49 -1.73
CA LEU A 118 12.39 -7.25 -2.69
C LEU A 118 12.07 -8.57 -3.40
N PRO A 119 10.86 -9.10 -3.33
CA PRO A 119 10.45 -10.27 -4.09
C PRO A 119 10.40 -9.89 -5.59
N VAL A 120 10.98 -10.71 -6.46
CA VAL A 120 11.13 -10.34 -7.88
C VAL A 120 10.64 -11.39 -8.87
N ALA A 121 10.63 -12.68 -8.51
CA ALA A 121 10.14 -13.73 -9.40
C ALA A 121 9.73 -14.97 -8.61
N ALA A 122 8.72 -15.70 -9.08
CA ALA A 122 8.28 -16.97 -8.49
C ALA A 122 8.76 -18.15 -9.33
N LEU A 123 9.32 -19.18 -8.68
CA LEU A 123 9.72 -20.42 -9.34
C LEU A 123 8.51 -21.34 -9.51
N THR A 124 8.28 -21.83 -10.73
CA THR A 124 7.25 -22.86 -10.97
C THR A 124 7.78 -24.24 -10.55
N ASP A 125 6.90 -25.08 -10.05
CA ASP A 125 7.19 -26.51 -9.82
C ASP A 125 7.13 -27.33 -11.13
N LEU A 126 7.19 -28.67 -11.01
CA LEU A 126 7.10 -29.59 -12.15
C LEU A 126 5.73 -29.62 -12.82
N ASP A 127 4.68 -29.23 -12.12
CA ASP A 127 3.32 -29.11 -12.65
C ASP A 127 3.06 -27.72 -13.24
N GLY A 128 3.89 -26.75 -12.92
CA GLY A 128 3.83 -25.36 -13.36
C GLY A 128 3.13 -24.44 -12.38
N ALA A 129 2.88 -24.87 -11.15
CA ALA A 129 2.35 -24.04 -10.09
C ALA A 129 3.46 -23.22 -9.42
N THR A 130 3.12 -22.01 -8.96
CA THR A 130 4.00 -21.14 -8.14
C THR A 130 3.56 -21.12 -6.67
N THR A 131 2.54 -21.92 -6.34
CA THR A 131 1.90 -21.99 -5.03
C THR A 131 2.02 -23.38 -4.42
N GLN A 132 1.81 -23.47 -3.12
CA GLN A 132 1.68 -24.72 -2.36
C GLN A 132 0.50 -24.64 -1.42
N ARG A 133 0.16 -25.79 -0.80
CA ARG A 133 -0.92 -25.93 0.20
C ARG A 133 -0.41 -26.60 1.46
N GLY A 134 -1.12 -26.39 2.56
CA GLY A 134 -1.04 -27.23 3.75
C GLY A 134 -1.99 -28.41 3.61
N LEU A 135 -1.51 -29.60 3.89
CA LEU A 135 -2.32 -30.82 3.98
C LEU A 135 -2.64 -31.07 5.45
N VAL A 136 -3.94 -31.03 5.80
CA VAL A 136 -4.39 -31.45 7.14
C VAL A 136 -4.43 -32.97 7.16
N VAL A 137 -3.58 -33.57 7.97
CA VAL A 137 -3.41 -35.02 8.02
C VAL A 137 -3.70 -35.56 9.41
N VAL A 138 -4.27 -36.76 9.40
CA VAL A 138 -4.49 -37.59 10.57
C VAL A 138 -3.82 -38.95 10.33
N ARG A 139 -3.74 -39.80 11.36
CA ARG A 139 -3.26 -41.16 11.21
C ARG A 139 -4.12 -41.94 10.21
N GLY A 140 -3.55 -42.85 9.45
CA GLY A 140 -4.19 -43.55 8.35
C GLY A 140 -5.46 -44.33 8.74
N ASP A 141 -5.50 -44.87 9.96
CA ASP A 141 -6.64 -45.61 10.53
C ASP A 141 -7.62 -44.72 11.34
N ASP A 142 -7.37 -43.41 11.43
CA ASP A 142 -8.27 -42.47 12.10
C ASP A 142 -9.64 -42.43 11.39
N PRO A 143 -10.78 -42.44 12.12
CA PRO A 143 -12.11 -42.44 11.51
C PRO A 143 -12.48 -41.11 10.80
N ALA A 144 -11.80 -39.98 11.13
CA ALA A 144 -12.09 -38.67 10.54
C ALA A 144 -12.01 -38.73 9.01
N ALA A 145 -13.04 -38.28 8.31
CA ALA A 145 -13.12 -38.21 6.85
C ALA A 145 -13.17 -36.78 6.31
N SER A 146 -13.40 -35.82 7.18
CA SER A 146 -13.53 -34.39 6.83
C SER A 146 -12.96 -33.51 7.93
N LEU A 147 -12.81 -32.23 7.61
CA LEU A 147 -12.33 -31.20 8.56
C LEU A 147 -13.27 -31.10 9.79
N GLY A 148 -14.60 -31.25 9.61
CA GLY A 148 -15.57 -31.17 10.69
C GLY A 148 -15.41 -32.25 11.74
N ASP A 149 -14.85 -33.41 11.38
CA ASP A 149 -14.63 -34.54 12.31
C ASP A 149 -13.47 -34.25 13.30
N LEU A 150 -12.67 -33.19 13.04
CA LEU A 150 -11.50 -32.84 13.85
C LEU A 150 -11.83 -32.02 15.09
N ALA A 151 -13.07 -31.72 15.40
CA ALA A 151 -13.49 -30.87 16.52
C ALA A 151 -13.00 -31.35 17.90
N ARG A 152 -12.62 -32.63 18.04
CA ARG A 152 -12.07 -33.21 19.26
C ARG A 152 -10.61 -33.64 19.15
N HIS A 153 -9.97 -33.37 18.00
CA HIS A 153 -8.58 -33.69 17.79
C HIS A 153 -7.67 -32.63 18.39
N ARG A 154 -6.53 -33.06 18.91
CA ARG A 154 -5.43 -32.17 19.23
C ARG A 154 -4.79 -31.70 17.92
N ILE A 155 -4.86 -30.38 17.63
CA ILE A 155 -4.34 -29.80 16.40
C ILE A 155 -2.92 -29.31 16.61
N LEU A 156 -1.97 -29.76 15.79
CA LEU A 156 -0.60 -29.29 15.73
C LEU A 156 -0.43 -28.45 14.48
N LEU A 157 -0.14 -27.15 14.64
CA LEU A 157 0.20 -26.25 13.53
C LEU A 157 1.70 -26.19 13.32
N GLY A 158 2.13 -25.72 12.15
CA GLY A 158 3.52 -25.38 11.91
C GLY A 158 3.91 -24.03 12.49
N PRO A 159 5.21 -23.64 12.40
CA PRO A 159 5.73 -22.35 12.83
C PRO A 159 4.98 -21.18 12.19
N ALA A 160 4.96 -20.03 12.87
CA ALA A 160 4.19 -18.85 12.44
C ALA A 160 4.67 -18.27 11.10
N ASP A 161 5.92 -18.48 10.72
CA ASP A 161 6.50 -18.09 9.45
C ASP A 161 6.24 -19.07 8.29
N CYS A 162 5.63 -20.23 8.55
CA CYS A 162 5.17 -21.17 7.53
C CYS A 162 3.70 -20.91 7.16
N ALA A 163 3.44 -20.10 6.15
CA ALA A 163 2.10 -19.62 5.80
C ALA A 163 1.07 -20.75 5.61
N GLU A 164 1.43 -21.83 4.89
CA GLU A 164 0.54 -22.96 4.61
C GLU A 164 0.24 -23.81 5.85
N LYS A 165 1.22 -23.94 6.76
CA LYS A 165 1.09 -24.74 7.99
C LYS A 165 0.50 -23.95 9.16
N HIS A 166 0.49 -22.64 9.10
CA HIS A 166 0.04 -21.78 10.19
C HIS A 166 -1.14 -20.87 9.80
N ALA A 167 -0.91 -19.79 9.06
CA ALA A 167 -1.93 -18.78 8.78
C ALA A 167 -3.09 -19.35 7.93
N ALA A 168 -2.77 -20.03 6.83
CA ALA A 168 -3.78 -20.64 5.96
C ALA A 168 -4.51 -21.78 6.68
N ALA A 169 -3.82 -22.58 7.51
CA ALA A 169 -4.42 -23.62 8.31
C ALA A 169 -5.38 -23.06 9.36
N ARG A 170 -5.00 -21.99 10.08
CA ARG A 170 -5.90 -21.32 11.04
C ARG A 170 -7.17 -20.81 10.36
N THR A 171 -7.04 -20.22 9.18
CA THR A 171 -8.19 -19.77 8.38
C THR A 171 -9.11 -20.93 8.03
N LEU A 172 -8.54 -22.05 7.60
CA LEU A 172 -9.29 -23.26 7.26
C LEU A 172 -10.05 -23.81 8.47
N PHE A 173 -9.38 -24.00 9.63
CA PHE A 173 -10.02 -24.49 10.86
C PHE A 173 -11.11 -23.53 11.35
N ALA A 174 -10.86 -22.23 11.31
CA ALA A 174 -11.85 -21.22 11.70
C ALA A 174 -13.10 -21.26 10.82
N SER A 175 -12.95 -21.49 9.51
CA SER A 175 -14.08 -21.63 8.58
C SER A 175 -14.98 -22.83 8.89
N ALA A 176 -14.42 -23.87 9.52
CA ALA A 176 -15.15 -25.06 9.99
C ALA A 176 -15.64 -24.94 11.45
N GLY A 177 -15.46 -23.77 12.09
CA GLY A 177 -15.85 -23.57 13.49
C GLY A 177 -14.96 -24.30 14.50
N ILE A 178 -13.77 -24.75 14.10
CA ILE A 178 -12.81 -25.44 14.97
C ILE A 178 -11.86 -24.42 15.58
N ALA A 179 -11.90 -24.28 16.90
CA ALA A 179 -11.01 -23.40 17.63
C ALA A 179 -9.62 -24.04 17.80
N VAL A 180 -8.60 -23.40 17.24
CA VAL A 180 -7.19 -23.78 17.47
C VAL A 180 -6.58 -22.75 18.41
N PRO A 181 -6.16 -23.13 19.65
CA PRO A 181 -5.55 -22.22 20.61
C PRO A 181 -4.34 -21.49 20.04
N ALA A 182 -4.14 -20.23 20.46
CA ALA A 182 -3.01 -19.42 20.00
C ALA A 182 -1.67 -19.96 20.53
N ASP A 183 -1.70 -20.54 21.71
CA ASP A 183 -0.58 -21.18 22.45
C ASP A 183 -0.58 -22.71 22.29
N GLY A 184 -1.24 -23.22 21.26
CA GLY A 184 -1.27 -24.64 20.93
C GLY A 184 0.10 -25.20 20.56
N PRO A 185 0.24 -26.55 20.55
CA PRO A 185 1.52 -27.18 20.20
C PRO A 185 1.91 -26.87 18.75
N VAL A 186 3.19 -26.60 18.53
CA VAL A 186 3.79 -26.32 17.23
C VAL A 186 4.66 -27.50 16.80
N ALA A 187 4.47 -27.95 15.55
CA ALA A 187 5.36 -28.90 14.90
C ALA A 187 6.37 -28.11 14.05
N GLU A 188 7.61 -28.05 14.50
CA GLU A 188 8.65 -27.23 13.84
C GLU A 188 8.92 -27.73 12.42
N ALA A 189 9.13 -29.05 12.24
CA ALA A 189 9.24 -29.67 10.93
C ALA A 189 7.98 -30.46 10.54
N CYS A 190 7.82 -30.76 9.25
CA CYS A 190 6.74 -31.64 8.78
C CYS A 190 6.90 -33.07 9.28
N SER A 191 8.13 -33.55 9.49
CA SER A 191 8.45 -34.83 10.15
C SER A 191 7.90 -34.89 11.55
N ASP A 192 8.16 -33.86 12.39
CA ASP A 192 7.75 -33.81 13.80
C ASP A 192 6.23 -33.89 13.93
N GLY A 193 5.51 -33.17 13.05
CA GLY A 193 4.05 -33.22 13.00
C GLY A 193 3.52 -34.59 12.58
N ALA A 194 4.14 -35.19 11.57
CA ALA A 194 3.76 -36.51 11.06
C ALA A 194 4.01 -37.60 12.12
N GLU A 195 5.17 -37.61 12.73
CA GLU A 195 5.53 -38.55 13.81
C GLU A 195 4.61 -38.39 15.01
N ALA A 196 4.35 -37.14 15.47
CA ALA A 196 3.45 -36.87 16.59
C ALA A 196 2.04 -37.41 16.36
N VAL A 197 1.52 -37.33 15.12
CA VAL A 197 0.19 -37.87 14.76
C VAL A 197 0.19 -39.41 14.75
N ILE A 198 1.27 -40.02 14.27
CA ILE A 198 1.42 -41.48 14.22
C ILE A 198 1.57 -42.07 15.63
N GLU A 199 2.37 -41.43 16.49
CA GLU A 199 2.67 -41.86 17.85
C GLU A 199 1.52 -41.66 18.84
N ALA A 200 0.65 -40.65 18.61
CA ALA A 200 -0.44 -40.27 19.54
C ALA A 200 -1.40 -41.41 19.88
N GLY A 201 -1.44 -42.50 19.08
CA GLY A 201 -2.28 -43.66 19.36
C GLY A 201 -3.78 -43.37 19.30
N ALA A 202 -4.61 -44.41 19.46
CA ALA A 202 -6.07 -44.30 19.39
C ALA A 202 -6.72 -43.57 20.58
N GLY A 203 -5.95 -43.28 21.65
CA GLY A 203 -6.47 -42.65 22.88
C GLY A 203 -6.46 -41.12 22.85
N GLU A 204 -5.64 -40.48 22.00
CA GLU A 204 -5.56 -39.05 21.84
C GLU A 204 -5.55 -38.67 20.36
N PRO A 205 -6.74 -38.58 19.72
CA PRO A 205 -6.81 -38.27 18.31
C PRO A 205 -6.13 -36.94 18.01
N SER A 206 -5.17 -36.96 17.09
CA SER A 206 -4.37 -35.80 16.74
C SER A 206 -4.37 -35.55 15.25
N ALA A 207 -4.29 -34.29 14.85
CA ALA A 207 -4.13 -33.85 13.47
C ALA A 207 -3.00 -32.83 13.38
N THR A 208 -2.31 -32.85 12.26
CA THR A 208 -1.26 -31.85 11.97
C THR A 208 -1.43 -31.29 10.57
N VAL A 209 -0.69 -30.20 10.28
CA VAL A 209 -0.63 -29.62 8.94
C VAL A 209 0.79 -29.74 8.41
N ILE A 210 0.97 -30.48 7.32
CA ILE A 210 2.23 -30.60 6.62
C ILE A 210 2.17 -29.87 5.28
N SER A 211 3.30 -29.42 4.76
CA SER A 211 3.38 -28.81 3.43
C SER A 211 3.08 -29.85 2.34
N SER A 212 2.39 -29.48 1.27
CA SER A 212 2.03 -30.40 0.19
C SER A 212 3.22 -31.09 -0.44
N TYR A 213 4.36 -30.41 -0.55
CA TYR A 213 5.61 -30.97 -1.05
C TYR A 213 6.28 -31.97 -0.09
N ALA A 214 5.95 -31.91 1.21
CA ALA A 214 6.65 -32.69 2.23
C ALA A 214 6.25 -34.17 2.22
N ARG A 215 5.01 -34.50 1.86
CA ARG A 215 4.51 -35.89 1.90
C ARG A 215 5.36 -36.86 1.08
N PRO A 216 5.65 -36.61 -0.22
CA PRO A 216 6.51 -37.51 -0.99
C PRO A 216 7.95 -37.57 -0.45
N LEU A 217 8.46 -36.53 0.20
CA LEU A 217 9.76 -36.55 0.86
C LEU A 217 9.75 -37.47 2.08
N LEU A 218 8.75 -37.34 2.94
CA LEU A 218 8.59 -38.16 4.15
C LEU A 218 8.41 -39.65 3.83
N GLU A 219 7.62 -39.95 2.79
CA GLU A 219 7.46 -41.33 2.28
C GLU A 219 8.77 -41.87 1.65
N GLY A 220 9.47 -41.04 0.88
CA GLY A 220 10.74 -41.39 0.22
C GLY A 220 11.89 -41.59 1.17
N CYS A 221 11.97 -40.82 2.25
CA CYS A 221 12.97 -40.97 3.33
C CYS A 221 12.66 -42.15 4.28
N GLY A 222 11.45 -42.68 4.23
CA GLY A 222 11.02 -43.72 5.16
C GLY A 222 10.64 -43.21 6.57
N THR A 223 10.54 -41.89 6.75
CA THR A 223 10.01 -41.29 7.99
C THR A 223 8.56 -41.73 8.22
N ILE A 224 7.79 -41.82 7.14
CA ILE A 224 6.45 -42.43 7.15
C ILE A 224 6.33 -43.48 6.05
N LYS A 225 5.44 -44.46 6.27
CA LYS A 225 5.10 -45.42 5.22
C LYS A 225 3.87 -44.92 4.47
N ARG A 226 3.71 -45.38 3.25
CA ARG A 226 2.52 -45.09 2.47
C ARG A 226 1.28 -45.66 3.20
N GLY A 227 0.34 -44.76 3.53
CA GLY A 227 -0.87 -45.11 4.28
C GLY A 227 -0.81 -44.80 5.78
N ASP A 228 0.34 -44.42 6.34
CA ASP A 228 0.43 -44.02 7.75
C ASP A 228 -0.32 -42.70 8.03
N LEU A 229 -0.42 -41.83 7.02
CA LEU A 229 -1.20 -40.61 7.09
C LEU A 229 -2.30 -40.53 6.05
N LYS A 230 -3.44 -39.98 6.45
CA LYS A 230 -4.59 -39.69 5.61
C LYS A 230 -4.84 -38.17 5.58
N VAL A 231 -5.00 -37.60 4.39
CA VAL A 231 -5.40 -36.22 4.20
C VAL A 231 -6.90 -36.08 4.37
N VAL A 232 -7.35 -35.18 5.23
CA VAL A 232 -8.80 -34.93 5.50
C VAL A 232 -9.22 -33.53 5.00
N ALA A 233 -8.29 -32.62 4.78
CA ALA A 233 -8.55 -31.32 4.17
C ALA A 233 -7.26 -30.69 3.63
N GLU A 234 -7.41 -29.65 2.82
CA GLU A 234 -6.30 -28.85 2.28
C GLU A 234 -6.55 -27.37 2.55
N THR A 235 -5.50 -26.61 2.79
CA THR A 235 -5.59 -25.14 2.91
C THR A 235 -5.76 -24.50 1.54
N GLY A 236 -6.08 -23.20 1.52
CA GLY A 236 -5.94 -22.41 0.31
C GLY A 236 -4.48 -22.33 -0.16
N ASP A 237 -4.31 -21.97 -1.43
CA ASP A 237 -2.99 -21.78 -2.05
C ASP A 237 -2.21 -20.64 -1.38
N VAL A 238 -0.93 -20.86 -1.16
CA VAL A 238 0.03 -19.82 -0.73
C VAL A 238 1.24 -19.80 -1.65
N PRO A 239 1.91 -18.64 -1.87
CA PRO A 239 3.13 -18.57 -2.66
C PRO A 239 4.19 -19.53 -2.10
N PHE A 240 4.92 -20.19 -3.00
CA PHE A 240 5.92 -21.19 -2.59
C PHE A 240 7.35 -20.62 -2.69
N ILE A 241 8.10 -20.99 -3.74
CA ILE A 241 9.49 -20.55 -3.89
C ILE A 241 9.56 -19.25 -4.65
N VAL A 242 10.14 -18.25 -4.03
CA VAL A 242 10.28 -16.89 -4.58
C VAL A 242 11.75 -16.48 -4.51
N ALA A 243 12.21 -15.81 -5.56
CA ALA A 243 13.49 -15.13 -5.62
C ALA A 243 13.33 -13.69 -5.15
N PHE A 244 14.25 -13.27 -4.29
CA PHE A 244 14.34 -11.93 -3.72
C PHE A 244 15.69 -11.31 -4.05
N VAL A 245 15.73 -9.99 -4.17
CA VAL A 245 16.96 -9.22 -4.28
C VAL A 245 17.08 -8.23 -3.13
N ASP A 246 18.31 -7.97 -2.66
CA ASP A 246 18.52 -6.94 -1.62
C ASP A 246 18.16 -5.56 -2.17
N SER A 247 17.41 -4.78 -1.39
CA SER A 247 16.96 -3.45 -1.80
C SER A 247 18.10 -2.45 -2.01
N GLY A 248 19.26 -2.67 -1.41
CA GLY A 248 20.48 -1.86 -1.56
C GLY A 248 21.27 -2.15 -2.83
N LEU A 249 20.87 -3.11 -3.66
CA LEU A 249 21.49 -3.34 -4.96
C LEU A 249 21.20 -2.20 -5.92
N ASP A 250 22.21 -1.84 -6.73
CA ASP A 250 22.05 -0.90 -7.83
C ASP A 250 20.90 -1.31 -8.77
N ALA A 251 20.12 -0.32 -9.24
CA ALA A 251 18.91 -0.58 -10.01
C ALA A 251 19.16 -1.31 -11.34
N ASP A 252 20.27 -1.00 -12.03
CA ASP A 252 20.65 -1.65 -13.28
C ASP A 252 21.07 -3.11 -13.03
N LEU A 253 21.89 -3.35 -12.01
CA LEU A 253 22.28 -4.70 -11.61
C LEU A 253 21.05 -5.53 -11.21
N ARG A 254 20.15 -4.95 -10.44
CA ARG A 254 18.89 -5.60 -10.07
C ARG A 254 18.05 -5.95 -11.30
N GLY A 255 17.90 -5.02 -12.25
CA GLY A 255 17.19 -5.27 -13.50
C GLY A 255 17.79 -6.41 -14.31
N ARG A 256 19.14 -6.49 -14.40
CA ARG A 256 19.85 -7.59 -15.07
C ARG A 256 19.66 -8.93 -14.37
N LEU A 257 19.69 -8.96 -13.05
CA LEU A 257 19.42 -10.18 -12.27
C LEU A 257 17.99 -10.70 -12.48
N VAL A 258 17.01 -9.81 -12.42
CA VAL A 258 15.59 -10.16 -12.68
C VAL A 258 15.42 -10.67 -14.10
N ALA A 259 15.99 -10.00 -15.09
CA ALA A 259 15.92 -10.44 -16.50
C ALA A 259 16.57 -11.83 -16.68
N ALA A 260 17.70 -12.09 -16.01
CA ALA A 260 18.39 -13.38 -16.06
C ALA A 260 17.56 -14.50 -15.39
N LEU A 261 16.91 -14.23 -14.25
CA LEU A 261 15.99 -15.19 -13.61
C LEU A 261 14.83 -15.53 -14.56
N LEU A 262 14.18 -14.53 -15.15
CA LEU A 262 13.08 -14.75 -16.07
C LEU A 262 13.50 -15.41 -17.38
N ALA A 263 14.76 -15.25 -17.81
CA ALA A 263 15.29 -15.91 -19.01
C ALA A 263 15.45 -17.44 -18.84
N VAL A 264 15.48 -17.96 -17.61
CA VAL A 264 15.54 -19.41 -17.31
C VAL A 264 14.42 -20.19 -18.03
N ARG A 265 13.25 -19.58 -18.25
CA ARG A 265 12.13 -20.18 -18.99
C ARG A 265 12.49 -20.62 -20.42
N HIS A 266 13.53 -20.05 -21.01
CA HIS A 266 13.99 -20.36 -22.37
C HIS A 266 15.11 -21.41 -22.38
N ASP A 267 15.64 -21.82 -21.23
CA ASP A 267 16.70 -22.83 -21.10
C ASP A 267 16.12 -24.14 -20.54
N PRO A 268 15.87 -25.16 -21.40
CA PRO A 268 15.30 -26.43 -20.96
C PRO A 268 16.23 -27.24 -20.05
N VAL A 269 17.55 -27.07 -20.20
CA VAL A 269 18.55 -27.78 -19.36
C VAL A 269 18.53 -27.20 -17.96
N LEU A 270 18.54 -25.87 -17.86
CA LEU A 270 18.51 -25.20 -16.57
C LEU A 270 17.15 -25.38 -15.85
N ARG A 271 16.04 -25.36 -16.59
CA ARG A 271 14.71 -25.69 -16.01
C ARG A 271 14.69 -27.11 -15.43
N ALA A 272 15.25 -28.08 -16.13
CA ALA A 272 15.35 -29.44 -15.62
C ALA A 272 16.25 -29.53 -14.38
N ALA A 273 17.38 -28.81 -14.36
CA ALA A 273 18.31 -28.77 -13.22
C ALA A 273 17.66 -28.17 -11.95
N ILE A 274 16.79 -27.18 -12.08
CA ILE A 274 16.06 -26.59 -10.95
C ILE A 274 14.66 -27.18 -10.74
N GLU A 275 14.36 -28.34 -11.34
CA GLU A 275 13.08 -29.04 -11.24
C GLU A 275 11.86 -28.12 -11.46
N SER A 276 11.86 -27.40 -12.57
CA SER A 276 10.81 -26.43 -12.89
C SER A 276 10.26 -26.64 -14.29
N LYS A 277 8.95 -26.57 -14.44
CA LYS A 277 8.26 -26.68 -15.73
C LYS A 277 8.49 -25.46 -16.62
N ARG A 278 8.43 -24.25 -16.06
CA ARG A 278 8.49 -22.98 -16.82
C ARG A 278 9.61 -22.03 -16.37
N GLY A 279 10.42 -22.42 -15.36
CA GLY A 279 11.42 -21.54 -14.76
C GLY A 279 10.79 -20.52 -13.81
N PHE A 280 11.40 -19.34 -13.76
CA PHE A 280 10.88 -18.22 -12.97
C PHE A 280 9.86 -17.43 -13.78
N GLU A 281 8.76 -17.11 -13.13
CA GLU A 281 7.71 -16.23 -13.66
C GLU A 281 7.72 -14.89 -12.90
N PRO A 282 7.38 -13.77 -13.56
CA PRO A 282 7.19 -12.50 -12.86
C PRO A 282 6.20 -12.70 -11.72
N LEU A 283 6.48 -12.11 -10.59
CA LEU A 283 5.42 -11.93 -9.59
C LEU A 283 4.43 -10.93 -10.18
N GLU A 284 3.14 -11.21 -10.08
CA GLU A 284 2.10 -10.28 -10.55
C GLU A 284 2.23 -8.88 -9.89
N GLU A 285 2.94 -8.79 -8.76
CA GLU A 285 3.30 -7.55 -8.06
C GLU A 285 4.56 -6.84 -8.60
N ALA A 286 5.38 -7.51 -9.45
CA ALA A 286 6.68 -6.97 -9.93
C ALA A 286 6.65 -6.44 -11.37
N ALA A 287 5.56 -6.59 -12.10
CA ALA A 287 5.38 -5.90 -13.37
C ALA A 287 5.18 -4.41 -13.07
N ALA A 288 6.24 -3.61 -13.30
CA ALA A 288 6.13 -2.17 -13.33
C ALA A 288 4.89 -1.80 -14.15
N ALA A 289 3.97 -1.05 -13.53
CA ALA A 289 2.74 -0.64 -14.14
C ALA A 289 3.01 -0.01 -15.52
N PRO A 290 2.52 -0.57 -16.64
CA PRO A 290 2.19 0.23 -17.78
C PRO A 290 0.98 1.08 -17.39
N ALA A 291 0.92 2.29 -17.92
CA ALA A 291 -0.25 3.15 -17.85
C ALA A 291 -1.53 2.32 -18.05
N ALA A 292 -2.51 2.57 -17.20
CA ALA A 292 -3.79 1.89 -17.12
C ALA A 292 -4.32 1.34 -18.44
N THR A 293 -4.32 0.01 -18.57
CA THR A 293 -5.24 -0.71 -19.44
C THR A 293 -5.80 -1.87 -18.65
N ASP A 294 -7.13 -1.94 -18.58
CA ASP A 294 -7.95 -2.94 -17.93
C ASP A 294 -7.48 -4.39 -18.16
N GLY A 295 -7.43 -5.20 -17.10
CA GLY A 295 -7.23 -6.63 -17.20
C GLY A 295 -7.24 -7.40 -15.88
N GLY A 296 -8.42 -7.68 -15.30
CA GLY A 296 -8.74 -8.92 -14.59
C GLY A 296 -8.17 -9.19 -13.20
N ALA A 297 -8.37 -8.29 -12.23
CA ALA A 297 -8.64 -8.73 -10.86
C ALA A 297 -10.10 -9.24 -10.84
N ALA A 298 -10.37 -10.38 -10.21
CA ALA A 298 -11.76 -10.76 -9.91
C ALA A 298 -12.41 -9.55 -9.23
N SER A 299 -13.41 -8.94 -9.88
CA SER A 299 -13.87 -7.60 -9.53
C SER A 299 -14.43 -7.62 -8.11
N ARG A 300 -13.72 -7.02 -7.16
CA ARG A 300 -14.20 -6.74 -5.81
C ARG A 300 -15.33 -5.69 -5.81
N GLY A 301 -16.09 -5.65 -6.91
CA GLY A 301 -17.16 -4.69 -7.16
C GLY A 301 -16.76 -3.59 -8.16
N PRO A 302 -17.72 -2.72 -8.52
CA PRO A 302 -17.61 -1.81 -9.66
C PRO A 302 -16.67 -0.62 -9.45
N ASN A 303 -16.31 -0.27 -8.22
CA ASN A 303 -15.44 0.86 -7.94
C ASN A 303 -13.98 0.42 -7.73
N PRO A 304 -13.01 1.20 -8.25
CA PRO A 304 -11.60 1.02 -7.94
C PRO A 304 -11.31 1.29 -6.46
N ASP A 305 -10.05 1.14 -6.07
CA ASP A 305 -9.59 1.50 -4.75
C ASP A 305 -9.80 3.00 -4.43
N TRP A 306 -9.91 3.31 -3.14
CA TRP A 306 -10.02 4.65 -2.59
C TRP A 306 -8.78 4.98 -1.75
N PRO A 307 -7.61 5.19 -2.37
CA PRO A 307 -6.33 5.15 -1.67
C PRO A 307 -6.06 6.32 -0.73
N GLY A 308 -6.88 7.37 -0.75
CA GLY A 308 -6.69 8.57 0.06
C GLY A 308 -7.85 9.55 -0.01
N TRP A 309 -7.56 10.80 0.31
CA TRP A 309 -8.55 11.87 0.36
C TRP A 309 -9.35 11.98 -0.94
N ARG A 310 -10.67 11.77 -0.82
CA ARG A 310 -11.65 11.87 -1.92
C ARG A 310 -11.35 10.97 -3.12
N GLY A 311 -10.70 9.79 -2.89
CA GLY A 311 -10.41 8.79 -3.90
C GLY A 311 -9.15 9.05 -4.72
N GLY A 312 -8.89 8.22 -5.72
CA GLY A 312 -7.68 8.29 -6.54
C GLY A 312 -7.52 9.61 -7.31
N GLY A 313 -8.62 10.18 -7.79
CA GLY A 313 -8.64 11.50 -8.46
C GLY A 313 -8.71 12.70 -7.49
N ARG A 314 -8.89 12.48 -6.20
CA ARG A 314 -9.12 13.50 -5.16
C ARG A 314 -10.29 14.45 -5.46
N ASP A 315 -11.21 14.02 -6.31
CA ASP A 315 -12.36 14.80 -6.82
C ASP A 315 -13.71 14.33 -6.25
N GLY A 316 -13.71 13.25 -5.46
CA GLY A 316 -14.93 12.66 -4.89
C GLY A 316 -15.73 11.86 -5.91
N ARG A 317 -15.13 11.43 -7.01
CA ARG A 317 -15.80 10.66 -8.06
C ARG A 317 -15.47 9.18 -7.97
N VAL A 318 -16.47 8.37 -8.28
CA VAL A 318 -16.36 6.91 -8.39
C VAL A 318 -16.86 6.44 -9.74
N ALA A 319 -16.51 5.22 -10.12
CA ALA A 319 -16.97 4.62 -11.36
C ALA A 319 -18.46 4.28 -11.32
N TRP A 320 -18.98 3.94 -10.12
CA TRP A 320 -20.33 3.44 -9.95
C TRP A 320 -20.96 3.88 -8.63
N LEU A 321 -22.25 4.22 -8.69
CA LEU A 321 -23.20 4.28 -7.58
C LEU A 321 -24.47 3.51 -7.98
N PRO A 322 -25.19 2.87 -7.04
CA PRO A 322 -26.37 2.07 -7.36
C PRO A 322 -27.55 2.92 -7.82
N ASP A 323 -28.53 2.28 -8.47
CA ASP A 323 -29.80 2.92 -8.84
C ASP A 323 -30.72 3.19 -7.64
N GLY A 324 -30.48 2.48 -6.53
CA GLY A 324 -31.17 2.63 -5.26
C GLY A 324 -30.35 2.02 -4.13
N LEU A 325 -30.67 2.34 -2.89
CA LEU A 325 -30.05 1.73 -1.72
C LEU A 325 -30.85 0.52 -1.24
N PRO A 326 -30.23 -0.51 -0.68
CA PRO A 326 -30.94 -1.65 -0.09
C PRO A 326 -31.95 -1.20 0.95
N SER A 327 -33.11 -1.85 1.02
CA SER A 327 -34.17 -1.53 2.00
C SER A 327 -33.72 -1.69 3.46
N LYS A 328 -32.73 -2.55 3.69
CA LYS A 328 -32.01 -2.71 4.96
C LYS A 328 -30.53 -2.49 4.75
N LYS A 329 -29.86 -1.80 5.69
CA LYS A 329 -28.41 -1.62 5.62
C LYS A 329 -27.71 -2.96 5.67
N LEU A 330 -26.81 -3.20 4.72
CA LEU A 330 -26.05 -4.43 4.59
C LEU A 330 -24.64 -4.23 5.15
N VAL A 331 -24.49 -4.33 6.47
CA VAL A 331 -23.21 -4.19 7.14
C VAL A 331 -22.39 -5.46 6.87
N ARG A 332 -21.28 -5.33 6.12
CA ARG A 332 -20.32 -6.41 5.90
C ARG A 332 -19.51 -6.67 7.17
N TRP A 333 -19.02 -5.60 7.78
CA TRP A 333 -18.33 -5.66 9.07
C TRP A 333 -18.37 -4.30 9.80
N LYS A 334 -18.06 -4.37 11.08
CA LYS A 334 -17.96 -3.22 11.98
C LYS A 334 -16.74 -3.36 12.86
N GLN A 335 -15.87 -2.33 12.90
CA GLN A 335 -14.72 -2.26 13.79
C GLN A 335 -14.96 -1.21 14.87
N VAL A 336 -14.65 -1.55 16.14
CA VAL A 336 -14.69 -0.59 17.25
C VAL A 336 -13.37 0.19 17.30
N LEU A 337 -13.46 1.49 17.48
CA LEU A 337 -12.35 2.43 17.59
C LEU A 337 -12.38 3.11 18.97
N PHE A 338 -11.28 3.75 19.36
CA PHE A 338 -11.14 4.24 20.73
C PHE A 338 -11.82 5.60 20.93
N ASN A 339 -11.67 6.52 19.99
CA ASN A 339 -12.11 7.90 20.14
C ASN A 339 -12.84 8.44 18.90
N GLU A 340 -13.34 9.66 18.98
CA GLU A 340 -13.94 10.33 17.83
C GLU A 340 -12.91 10.59 16.75
N GLY A 341 -13.24 10.27 15.49
CA GLY A 341 -12.35 10.43 14.35
C GLY A 341 -12.81 11.51 13.39
N LEU A 342 -11.88 12.34 12.97
CA LEU A 342 -12.12 13.45 12.04
C LEU A 342 -11.55 13.16 10.65
N GLY A 343 -10.49 12.35 10.55
CA GLY A 343 -9.86 11.95 9.31
C GLY A 343 -10.67 10.92 8.53
N GLY A 344 -10.57 10.96 7.20
CA GLY A 344 -11.21 10.00 6.32
C GLY A 344 -10.53 8.63 6.36
N VAL A 345 -11.06 7.72 5.54
CA VAL A 345 -10.60 6.33 5.42
C VAL A 345 -9.90 6.13 4.08
N ALA A 346 -8.79 5.41 4.07
CA ALA A 346 -8.14 4.95 2.85
C ALA A 346 -8.36 3.45 2.66
N VAL A 347 -8.66 3.04 1.42
CA VAL A 347 -8.90 1.64 1.04
C VAL A 347 -8.12 1.34 -0.23
N ALA A 348 -7.17 0.43 -0.18
CA ALA A 348 -6.44 -0.02 -1.36
C ALA A 348 -6.00 -1.48 -1.22
N GLY A 349 -6.13 -2.23 -2.32
CA GLY A 349 -5.91 -3.66 -2.31
C GLY A 349 -6.78 -4.37 -1.27
N ASP A 350 -6.16 -5.07 -0.37
CA ASP A 350 -6.79 -5.79 0.75
C ASP A 350 -6.70 -5.02 2.10
N ARG A 351 -6.35 -3.74 2.07
CA ARG A 351 -6.12 -2.91 3.27
C ARG A 351 -7.13 -1.77 3.38
N VAL A 352 -7.54 -1.54 4.63
CA VAL A 352 -8.23 -0.32 5.06
C VAL A 352 -7.37 0.35 6.12
N VAL A 353 -7.09 1.65 5.96
CA VAL A 353 -6.30 2.41 6.94
C VAL A 353 -7.13 3.57 7.45
N VAL A 354 -7.17 3.71 8.78
CA VAL A 354 -7.97 4.73 9.47
C VAL A 354 -7.20 5.32 10.65
N GLY A 355 -7.34 6.64 10.83
CA GLY A 355 -6.84 7.34 12.02
C GLY A 355 -7.79 7.19 13.21
N ASP A 356 -7.21 7.16 14.40
CA ASP A 356 -7.89 7.09 15.69
C ASP A 356 -7.09 7.90 16.72
N ARG A 357 -7.57 7.95 17.94
CA ARG A 357 -6.90 8.58 19.08
C ARG A 357 -7.01 7.64 20.26
N ASP A 358 -5.98 7.54 21.11
CA ASP A 358 -6.02 6.73 22.31
C ASP A 358 -7.11 7.20 23.31
N ALA A 359 -7.51 6.32 24.21
CA ALA A 359 -8.58 6.62 25.16
C ALA A 359 -8.20 7.72 26.18
N ALA A 360 -6.90 7.92 26.42
CA ALA A 360 -6.38 8.95 27.30
C ALA A 360 -6.20 10.32 26.63
N ASP A 361 -6.42 10.39 25.31
CA ASP A 361 -6.21 11.59 24.48
C ASP A 361 -4.77 12.14 24.51
N THR A 362 -3.80 11.23 24.55
CA THR A 362 -2.36 11.55 24.60
C THR A 362 -1.58 11.08 23.38
N SER A 363 -2.11 10.12 22.61
CA SER A 363 -1.42 9.50 21.48
C SER A 363 -2.29 9.49 20.23
N ASP A 364 -1.69 9.78 19.06
CA ASP A 364 -2.28 9.44 17.78
C ASP A 364 -2.19 7.94 17.54
N VAL A 365 -3.25 7.37 17.00
CA VAL A 365 -3.35 5.95 16.69
C VAL A 365 -3.77 5.78 15.24
N PHE A 366 -3.14 4.85 14.53
CA PHE A 366 -3.57 4.44 13.19
C PHE A 366 -3.73 2.93 13.16
N HIS A 367 -4.80 2.49 12.51
CA HIS A 367 -5.09 1.06 12.35
C HIS A 367 -5.06 0.67 10.88
N GLY A 368 -4.37 -0.42 10.59
CA GLY A 368 -4.51 -1.16 9.36
C GLY A 368 -5.44 -2.34 9.57
N LEU A 369 -6.47 -2.44 8.72
CA LEU A 369 -7.48 -3.47 8.81
C LEU A 369 -7.51 -4.28 7.51
N ASP A 370 -7.92 -5.52 7.63
CA ASP A 370 -8.28 -6.36 6.50
C ASP A 370 -9.58 -5.84 5.86
N ARG A 371 -9.57 -5.62 4.56
CA ARG A 371 -10.68 -5.01 3.81
C ARG A 371 -11.96 -5.83 3.88
N ASP A 372 -11.84 -7.15 3.78
CA ASP A 372 -13.00 -8.03 3.62
C ASP A 372 -13.66 -8.38 4.97
N THR A 373 -12.86 -8.45 6.04
CA THR A 373 -13.31 -8.87 7.37
C THR A 373 -13.36 -7.75 8.41
N GLY A 374 -12.72 -6.62 8.17
CA GLY A 374 -12.52 -5.55 9.14
C GLY A 374 -11.58 -5.92 10.30
N ARG A 375 -10.94 -7.09 10.26
CA ARG A 375 -10.02 -7.54 11.30
C ARG A 375 -8.81 -6.61 11.35
N ARG A 376 -8.45 -6.17 12.56
CA ARG A 376 -7.25 -5.36 12.78
C ARG A 376 -6.01 -6.20 12.53
N LEU A 377 -5.15 -5.73 11.61
CA LEU A 377 -3.89 -6.36 11.24
C LEU A 377 -2.73 -5.76 12.01
N TRP A 378 -2.72 -4.44 12.12
CA TRP A 378 -1.70 -3.71 12.85
C TRP A 378 -2.25 -2.44 13.47
N THR A 379 -1.50 -1.90 14.42
CA THR A 379 -1.72 -0.60 15.05
C THR A 379 -0.39 0.13 15.18
N LEU A 380 -0.36 1.38 14.75
CA LEU A 380 0.70 2.33 15.04
C LEU A 380 0.18 3.32 16.09
N GLU A 381 0.87 3.45 17.20
CA GLU A 381 0.59 4.42 18.25
C GLU A 381 1.86 5.18 18.59
N TYR A 382 1.74 6.49 18.79
CA TYR A 382 2.84 7.35 19.20
C TYR A 382 2.35 8.55 20.01
N PRO A 383 3.12 9.06 20.97
CA PRO A 383 2.77 10.26 21.74
C PRO A 383 2.58 11.46 20.82
N ALA A 384 1.50 12.19 21.02
CA ALA A 384 1.13 13.38 20.25
C ALA A 384 0.28 14.31 21.13
N GLU A 385 0.92 14.87 22.16
CA GLU A 385 0.26 15.74 23.14
C GLU A 385 -0.05 17.11 22.56
N GLY A 386 -1.17 17.68 22.98
CA GLY A 386 -1.57 19.02 22.57
C GLY A 386 -3.06 19.27 22.79
N ARG A 387 -3.53 20.43 22.32
CA ARG A 387 -4.95 20.79 22.36
C ARG A 387 -5.33 21.52 21.09
N LEU A 388 -6.30 20.97 20.40
CA LEU A 388 -6.87 21.51 19.15
C LEU A 388 -8.39 21.69 19.32
N ASP A 389 -8.98 22.59 18.57
CA ASP A 389 -10.43 22.70 18.47
C ASP A 389 -11.00 21.44 17.80
N TYR A 390 -12.18 21.01 18.21
CA TYR A 390 -12.85 19.76 17.78
C TYR A 390 -12.13 18.46 18.16
N GLY A 391 -11.24 18.50 19.19
CA GLY A 391 -10.50 17.33 19.67
C GLY A 391 -9.11 17.16 19.03
N ASN A 392 -8.38 16.12 19.39
CA ASN A 392 -6.96 15.96 19.00
C ASN A 392 -6.70 14.85 17.98
N SER A 393 -7.74 14.12 17.53
CA SER A 393 -7.59 13.02 16.57
C SER A 393 -6.97 13.46 15.24
N PRO A 394 -6.24 12.59 14.53
CA PRO A 394 -5.79 12.85 13.17
C PRO A 394 -6.93 13.28 12.23
N ARG A 395 -6.68 14.29 11.41
CA ARG A 395 -7.68 14.86 10.49
C ARG A 395 -7.39 14.56 9.04
N ALA A 396 -6.12 14.46 8.70
CA ALA A 396 -5.70 14.06 7.37
C ALA A 396 -6.16 12.62 7.08
N THR A 397 -6.71 12.39 5.90
CA THR A 397 -6.97 11.03 5.43
C THR A 397 -5.63 10.34 5.16
N PRO A 398 -5.38 9.14 5.65
CA PRO A 398 -4.23 8.34 5.27
C PRO A 398 -4.12 8.19 3.75
N LEU A 399 -2.90 8.04 3.24
CA LEU A 399 -2.67 7.71 1.84
C LEU A 399 -2.04 6.31 1.75
N ILE A 400 -2.65 5.41 0.98
CA ILE A 400 -2.04 4.13 0.62
C ILE A 400 -1.50 4.25 -0.82
N HIS A 401 -0.21 4.00 -1.00
CA HIS A 401 0.44 4.07 -2.31
C HIS A 401 1.63 3.12 -2.36
N ASP A 402 1.69 2.28 -3.38
CA ASP A 402 2.76 1.31 -3.65
C ASP A 402 3.15 0.49 -2.40
N GLY A 403 2.15 -0.15 -1.77
CA GLY A 403 2.35 -1.00 -0.60
C GLY A 403 2.72 -0.26 0.69
N ARG A 404 2.72 1.08 0.69
CA ARG A 404 3.00 1.94 1.85
C ARG A 404 1.76 2.71 2.27
N ALA A 405 1.69 3.02 3.57
CA ALA A 405 0.72 3.97 4.09
C ALA A 405 1.43 5.19 4.67
N TYR A 406 0.98 6.38 4.24
CA TYR A 406 1.48 7.66 4.74
C TYR A 406 0.45 8.24 5.70
N LEU A 407 0.86 8.39 6.95
CA LEU A 407 0.01 8.67 8.09
C LEU A 407 0.39 10.02 8.69
N LEU A 408 -0.46 11.03 8.51
CA LEU A 408 -0.23 12.36 9.04
C LEU A 408 -1.10 12.62 10.27
N GLY A 409 -0.46 12.76 11.41
CA GLY A 409 -1.10 13.13 12.67
C GLY A 409 -1.41 14.62 12.74
N ALA A 410 -2.37 14.98 13.61
CA ALA A 410 -2.87 16.35 13.74
C ALA A 410 -1.79 17.37 14.17
N PHE A 411 -0.76 16.92 14.88
CA PHE A 411 0.33 17.76 15.37
C PHE A 411 1.55 17.82 14.44
N GLY A 412 1.48 17.18 13.25
CA GLY A 412 2.53 17.24 12.23
C GLY A 412 3.45 16.02 12.19
N HIS A 413 3.20 14.99 12.97
CA HIS A 413 3.90 13.70 12.86
C HIS A 413 3.52 13.01 11.55
N LEU A 414 4.49 12.72 10.71
CA LEU A 414 4.31 12.00 9.46
C LEU A 414 5.07 10.67 9.53
N HIS A 415 4.35 9.59 9.39
CA HIS A 415 4.91 8.24 9.33
C HIS A 415 4.66 7.62 7.96
N CYS A 416 5.66 7.00 7.39
CA CYS A 416 5.51 6.05 6.31
C CYS A 416 5.66 4.65 6.90
N VAL A 417 4.66 3.83 6.71
CA VAL A 417 4.67 2.45 7.18
C VAL A 417 4.43 1.49 6.01
N ASP A 418 4.87 0.27 6.16
CA ASP A 418 4.43 -0.82 5.31
C ASP A 418 2.92 -1.04 5.51
N ALA A 419 2.14 -0.99 4.45
CA ALA A 419 0.68 -1.11 4.54
C ALA A 419 0.22 -2.51 4.98
N ALA A 420 1.07 -3.53 4.81
CA ALA A 420 0.74 -4.91 5.17
C ALA A 420 0.79 -5.16 6.68
N ASP A 421 1.82 -4.64 7.36
CA ASP A 421 2.12 -4.97 8.76
C ASP A 421 2.28 -3.78 9.70
N GLY A 422 2.24 -2.54 9.18
CA GLY A 422 2.37 -1.31 9.97
C GLY A 422 3.80 -0.98 10.43
N ARG A 423 4.79 -1.71 9.95
CA ARG A 423 6.21 -1.46 10.28
C ARG A 423 6.64 -0.09 9.76
N ILE A 424 7.20 0.73 10.63
CA ILE A 424 7.69 2.07 10.28
C ILE A 424 8.88 1.93 9.31
N LEU A 425 8.75 2.52 8.12
CA LEU A 425 9.80 2.60 7.11
C LEU A 425 10.64 3.86 7.32
N TRP A 426 9.96 4.98 7.53
CA TRP A 426 10.57 6.25 7.92
C TRP A 426 9.53 7.15 8.62
N ARG A 427 10.02 8.20 9.31
CA ARG A 427 9.18 9.19 9.99
C ARG A 427 9.78 10.58 9.91
N ARG A 428 8.92 11.60 9.96
CA ARG A 428 9.26 13.03 10.01
C ARG A 428 8.35 13.73 11.01
N HIS A 429 8.78 14.89 11.49
CA HIS A 429 7.91 15.82 12.18
C HIS A 429 7.83 17.12 11.38
N LEU A 430 6.78 17.27 10.56
CA LEU A 430 6.71 18.32 9.54
C LEU A 430 6.88 19.73 10.12
N ARG A 431 6.35 19.98 11.29
CA ARG A 431 6.45 21.32 11.89
C ARG A 431 7.83 21.61 12.45
N ASP A 432 8.46 20.66 13.12
CA ASP A 432 9.79 20.81 13.69
C ASP A 432 10.88 20.80 12.62
N ASP A 433 10.83 19.85 11.70
CA ASP A 433 11.81 19.67 10.63
C ASP A 433 11.88 20.90 9.69
N PHE A 434 10.76 21.61 9.52
CA PHE A 434 10.67 22.78 8.65
C PHE A 434 10.47 24.11 9.42
N HIS A 435 10.54 24.07 10.75
CA HIS A 435 10.45 25.26 11.62
C HIS A 435 9.13 26.05 11.45
N ALA A 436 8.00 25.34 11.31
CA ALA A 436 6.69 25.97 11.20
C ALA A 436 6.22 26.47 12.58
N THR A 437 6.07 27.78 12.72
CA THR A 437 5.74 28.44 13.99
C THR A 437 4.25 28.82 14.13
N ASP A 438 3.52 28.94 13.02
CA ASP A 438 2.12 29.32 13.03
C ASP A 438 1.25 28.28 13.77
N LYS A 439 0.31 28.76 14.57
CA LYS A 439 -0.64 27.92 15.28
C LYS A 439 -1.71 27.44 14.29
N LEU A 440 -1.78 26.14 14.06
CA LEU A 440 -2.89 25.52 13.36
C LEU A 440 -3.98 25.16 14.37
N VAL A 441 -5.07 25.94 14.43
CA VAL A 441 -6.15 25.76 15.43
C VAL A 441 -6.84 24.39 15.31
N TRP A 442 -6.85 23.82 14.10
CA TRP A 442 -7.40 22.50 13.83
C TRP A 442 -6.31 21.47 13.46
N GLY A 443 -5.03 21.78 13.65
CA GLY A 443 -3.91 20.90 13.33
C GLY A 443 -3.66 20.72 11.84
N ALA A 444 -2.85 19.73 11.48
CA ALA A 444 -2.52 19.38 10.10
C ALA A 444 -3.70 18.62 9.45
N CYS A 445 -4.46 19.29 8.56
CA CYS A 445 -5.66 18.76 7.92
C CYS A 445 -5.42 18.31 6.48
N SER A 446 -4.53 18.98 5.75
CA SER A 446 -4.26 18.67 4.35
C SER A 446 -3.70 17.24 4.21
N SER A 447 -4.42 16.39 3.50
CA SER A 447 -4.05 15.00 3.33
C SER A 447 -2.88 14.86 2.36
N PRO A 448 -1.87 14.02 2.67
CA PRO A 448 -0.73 13.78 1.78
C PRO A 448 -1.16 13.29 0.39
N LEU A 449 -0.34 13.54 -0.62
CA LEU A 449 -0.53 12.97 -1.95
C LEU A 449 0.81 12.63 -2.60
N VAL A 450 0.86 11.58 -3.41
CA VAL A 450 2.01 11.26 -4.24
C VAL A 450 1.72 11.70 -5.67
N VAL A 451 2.63 12.47 -6.24
CA VAL A 451 2.57 12.95 -7.62
C VAL A 451 3.99 13.10 -8.17
N ASP A 452 4.22 12.64 -9.41
CA ASP A 452 5.50 12.71 -10.11
C ASP A 452 6.68 12.21 -9.25
N GLY A 453 6.43 11.14 -8.47
CA GLY A 453 7.41 10.53 -7.56
C GLY A 453 7.71 11.33 -6.30
N ALA A 454 6.99 12.41 -6.00
CA ALA A 454 7.11 13.17 -4.75
C ALA A 454 5.88 12.98 -3.86
N LEU A 455 6.10 12.74 -2.56
CA LEU A 455 5.07 12.84 -1.53
C LEU A 455 4.92 14.30 -1.12
N VAL A 456 3.82 14.93 -1.51
CA VAL A 456 3.57 16.34 -1.25
C VAL A 456 2.84 16.52 0.06
N VAL A 457 3.37 17.42 0.92
CA VAL A 457 2.84 17.80 2.22
C VAL A 457 2.98 19.31 2.40
N ASN A 458 2.22 19.91 3.33
CA ASN A 458 2.26 21.33 3.62
C ASN A 458 2.63 21.64 5.09
N PRO A 459 3.90 21.70 5.42
CA PRO A 459 4.35 22.10 6.76
C PRO A 459 3.87 23.48 7.17
N GLY A 460 3.71 24.40 6.20
CA GLY A 460 3.25 25.77 6.42
C GLY A 460 4.29 26.70 7.04
N ALA A 461 5.59 26.39 6.88
CA ALA A 461 6.66 27.27 7.28
C ALA A 461 6.98 28.32 6.18
N PRO A 462 7.50 29.51 6.52
CA PRO A 462 7.81 30.56 5.53
C PRO A 462 8.69 30.06 4.38
N GLU A 463 9.72 29.27 4.66
CA GLU A 463 10.62 28.70 3.66
C GLU A 463 10.17 27.33 3.11
N ALA A 464 9.09 26.78 3.67
CA ALA A 464 8.56 25.46 3.35
C ALA A 464 7.03 25.42 3.50
N SER A 465 6.33 26.27 2.74
CA SER A 465 4.85 26.28 2.69
C SER A 465 4.35 24.94 2.13
N LEU A 466 4.94 24.47 1.04
CA LEU A 466 4.79 23.13 0.50
C LEU A 466 6.15 22.42 0.39
N VAL A 467 6.14 21.10 0.55
CA VAL A 467 7.33 20.26 0.44
C VAL A 467 7.01 18.99 -0.33
N GLY A 468 7.87 18.63 -1.27
CA GLY A 468 7.92 17.31 -1.90
C GLY A 468 8.98 16.44 -1.24
N LEU A 469 8.57 15.35 -0.66
CA LEU A 469 9.46 14.35 -0.07
C LEU A 469 9.62 13.15 -0.99
N ASP A 470 10.74 12.49 -0.91
CA ASP A 470 10.90 11.17 -1.51
C ASP A 470 9.99 10.17 -0.77
N PRO A 471 9.03 9.51 -1.45
CA PRO A 471 8.08 8.63 -0.79
C PRO A 471 8.73 7.39 -0.17
N LEU A 472 9.91 6.98 -0.65
CA LEU A 472 10.60 5.78 -0.16
C LEU A 472 11.42 6.06 1.10
N THR A 473 12.02 7.25 1.21
CA THR A 473 13.01 7.59 2.24
C THR A 473 12.58 8.72 3.17
N GLY A 474 11.57 9.51 2.80
CA GLY A 474 11.19 10.74 3.49
C GLY A 474 12.17 11.88 3.30
N ALA A 475 13.21 11.73 2.46
CA ALA A 475 14.14 12.79 2.15
C ALA A 475 13.47 13.91 1.35
N GLU A 476 13.86 15.16 1.60
CA GLU A 476 13.35 16.29 0.85
C GLU A 476 13.84 16.25 -0.61
N ARG A 477 12.93 16.44 -1.55
CA ARG A 477 13.23 16.61 -2.99
C ARG A 477 13.19 18.06 -3.39
N TRP A 478 12.17 18.78 -2.92
CA TRP A 478 11.98 20.21 -3.15
C TRP A 478 11.15 20.84 -2.04
N ARG A 479 11.26 22.15 -1.88
CA ARG A 479 10.40 22.95 -1.03
C ARG A 479 10.05 24.27 -1.71
N THR A 480 8.92 24.84 -1.30
CA THR A 480 8.46 26.13 -1.81
C THR A 480 8.17 27.07 -0.64
N ALA A 481 8.76 28.25 -0.66
CA ALA A 481 8.43 29.31 0.28
C ALA A 481 7.00 29.83 0.05
N GLY A 482 6.35 30.32 1.10
CA GLY A 482 4.98 30.85 1.00
C GLY A 482 4.36 31.14 2.34
N ALA A 483 3.05 31.34 2.33
CA ALA A 483 2.26 31.57 3.53
C ALA A 483 2.07 30.27 4.36
N PRO A 484 1.66 30.40 5.62
CA PRO A 484 1.29 29.27 6.45
C PRO A 484 0.26 28.33 5.80
N ALA A 485 0.20 27.09 6.29
CA ALA A 485 -0.71 26.09 5.76
C ALA A 485 -2.18 26.51 5.91
N ALA A 486 -2.98 26.26 4.88
CA ALA A 486 -4.41 26.20 4.97
C ALA A 486 -4.87 24.78 5.39
N PHE A 487 -6.18 24.58 5.55
CA PHE A 487 -6.74 23.29 5.96
C PHE A 487 -7.18 22.42 4.77
N ALA A 488 -7.35 23.02 3.58
CA ALA A 488 -7.67 22.31 2.34
C ALA A 488 -6.58 21.35 1.92
N SER A 489 -6.98 20.23 1.32
CA SER A 489 -6.04 19.34 0.62
C SER A 489 -5.74 19.85 -0.79
N LEU A 490 -4.58 19.47 -1.34
CA LEU A 490 -4.23 19.77 -2.73
C LEU A 490 -4.89 18.76 -3.68
N VAL A 491 -5.07 19.18 -4.93
CA VAL A 491 -5.47 18.32 -6.04
C VAL A 491 -4.47 18.42 -7.18
N VAL A 492 -4.42 17.38 -8.00
CA VAL A 492 -3.72 17.43 -9.29
C VAL A 492 -4.75 17.57 -10.38
N CYS A 493 -4.62 18.61 -11.21
CA CYS A 493 -5.56 18.81 -12.31
C CYS A 493 -4.85 19.43 -13.53
N GLU A 494 -5.55 19.41 -14.64
CA GLU A 494 -5.20 20.21 -15.80
C GLU A 494 -5.77 21.62 -15.61
N PHE A 495 -4.92 22.62 -15.69
CA PHE A 495 -5.27 24.04 -15.53
C PHE A 495 -4.56 24.84 -16.61
N GLY A 496 -5.35 25.54 -17.45
CA GLY A 496 -4.78 26.26 -18.59
C GLY A 496 -3.98 25.37 -19.56
N GLY A 497 -4.37 24.10 -19.73
CA GLY A 497 -3.65 23.14 -20.59
C GLY A 497 -2.36 22.56 -19.99
N ARG A 498 -2.08 22.86 -18.70
CA ARG A 498 -0.91 22.34 -18.01
C ARG A 498 -1.33 21.53 -16.76
N ARG A 499 -0.75 20.35 -16.58
CA ARG A 499 -0.92 19.55 -15.37
C ARG A 499 -0.17 20.18 -14.20
N MET A 500 -0.86 20.43 -13.09
CA MET A 500 -0.27 21.06 -11.91
C MET A 500 -0.94 20.65 -10.61
N LEU A 501 -0.29 20.93 -9.50
CA LEU A 501 -0.90 20.93 -8.16
C LEU A 501 -1.70 22.22 -7.99
N VAL A 502 -2.92 22.11 -7.45
CA VAL A 502 -3.73 23.27 -7.08
C VAL A 502 -4.20 23.13 -5.63
N GLY A 503 -4.11 24.19 -4.86
CA GLY A 503 -4.48 24.19 -3.45
C GLY A 503 -4.46 25.56 -2.84
N PHE A 504 -4.42 25.60 -1.51
CA PHE A 504 -4.36 26.84 -0.74
C PHE A 504 -3.16 26.84 0.20
N ASP A 505 -2.50 27.98 0.33
CA ASP A 505 -1.92 28.42 1.58
C ASP A 505 -2.93 29.34 2.31
N ARG A 506 -2.60 29.85 3.49
CA ARG A 506 -3.50 30.72 4.27
C ARG A 506 -3.96 31.97 3.50
N ASP A 507 -3.11 32.49 2.65
CA ASP A 507 -3.30 33.82 2.07
C ASP A 507 -3.88 33.78 0.64
N ALA A 508 -3.72 32.65 -0.08
CA ALA A 508 -4.16 32.56 -1.48
C ALA A 508 -4.38 31.11 -1.97
N CYS A 509 -5.19 30.98 -3.02
CA CYS A 509 -5.14 29.80 -3.89
C CYS A 509 -3.90 29.88 -4.79
N GLY A 510 -3.28 28.76 -5.09
CA GLY A 510 -2.13 28.69 -5.97
C GLY A 510 -2.08 27.44 -6.83
N GLY A 511 -1.31 27.54 -7.90
CA GLY A 511 -0.89 26.41 -8.73
C GLY A 511 0.62 26.21 -8.63
N TRP A 512 1.04 24.95 -8.53
CA TRP A 512 2.46 24.60 -8.42
C TRP A 512 2.83 23.52 -9.43
N ASP A 513 4.05 23.60 -9.91
CA ASP A 513 4.66 22.53 -10.69
C ASP A 513 4.94 21.32 -9.79
N PRO A 514 4.37 20.14 -10.04
CA PRO A 514 4.48 19.00 -9.13
C PRO A 514 5.89 18.41 -9.06
N ALA A 515 6.73 18.59 -10.10
CA ALA A 515 8.08 18.04 -10.14
C ALA A 515 9.10 18.91 -9.38
N THR A 516 8.89 20.23 -9.35
CA THR A 516 9.85 21.20 -8.80
C THR A 516 9.34 21.95 -7.58
N GLY A 517 8.03 21.94 -7.33
CA GLY A 517 7.38 22.76 -6.32
C GLY A 517 7.28 24.26 -6.68
N ALA A 518 7.73 24.67 -7.87
CA ALA A 518 7.66 26.07 -8.28
C ALA A 518 6.22 26.56 -8.33
N ARG A 519 5.92 27.68 -7.64
CA ARG A 519 4.61 28.33 -7.71
C ARG A 519 4.45 29.00 -9.08
N LEU A 520 3.42 28.59 -9.82
CA LEU A 520 3.18 29.02 -11.19
C LEU A 520 2.25 30.24 -11.23
N TRP A 521 1.24 30.26 -10.35
CA TRP A 521 0.31 31.37 -10.20
C TRP A 521 -0.20 31.48 -8.76
N SER A 522 -0.79 32.62 -8.43
CA SER A 522 -1.38 32.91 -7.13
C SER A 522 -2.64 33.76 -7.34
N LEU A 523 -3.75 33.37 -6.70
CA LEU A 523 -5.01 34.07 -6.72
C LEU A 523 -5.42 34.41 -5.28
N ALA A 524 -5.25 35.68 -4.89
CA ALA A 524 -5.71 36.14 -3.59
C ALA A 524 -7.24 36.12 -3.49
N PRO A 525 -7.83 35.81 -2.32
CA PRO A 525 -9.27 35.93 -2.10
C PRO A 525 -9.69 37.39 -2.17
N ARG A 526 -10.92 37.66 -2.65
CA ARG A 526 -11.49 39.03 -2.70
C ARG A 526 -11.73 39.57 -1.30
N VAL A 527 -12.16 38.70 -0.37
CA VAL A 527 -12.37 38.99 1.04
C VAL A 527 -11.43 38.08 1.84
N ALA A 528 -10.54 38.66 2.63
CA ALA A 528 -9.64 37.93 3.50
C ALA A 528 -10.40 37.29 4.69
N GLY A 529 -9.79 36.27 5.31
CA GLY A 529 -10.28 35.65 6.54
C GLY A 529 -10.97 34.29 6.37
N ASP A 530 -11.03 33.74 5.15
CA ASP A 530 -11.44 32.35 4.95
C ASP A 530 -10.39 31.41 5.55
N PHE A 531 -10.86 30.33 6.17
CA PHE A 531 -9.96 29.28 6.67
C PHE A 531 -9.48 28.32 5.55
N HIS A 532 -10.06 28.41 4.35
CA HIS A 532 -9.74 27.56 3.19
C HIS A 532 -9.77 26.07 3.53
N VAL A 533 -10.93 25.58 3.99
CA VAL A 533 -11.14 24.15 4.31
C VAL A 533 -11.58 23.34 3.10
N PRO A 534 -12.52 23.80 2.26
CA PRO A 534 -12.94 23.05 1.08
C PRO A 534 -11.79 22.89 0.08
N THR A 535 -11.59 21.65 -0.36
CA THR A 535 -10.59 21.32 -1.39
C THR A 535 -11.00 21.89 -2.75
N PRO A 536 -10.11 22.48 -3.58
CA PRO A 536 -10.41 22.84 -4.94
C PRO A 536 -10.99 21.69 -5.76
N VAL A 537 -11.99 21.94 -6.59
CA VAL A 537 -12.66 20.90 -7.40
C VAL A 537 -12.29 21.10 -8.85
N PRO A 538 -11.58 20.14 -9.49
CA PRO A 538 -11.27 20.23 -10.92
C PRO A 538 -12.51 20.33 -11.80
N SER A 539 -12.53 21.26 -12.76
CA SER A 539 -13.66 21.46 -13.67
C SER A 539 -13.22 22.11 -14.99
N GLY A 540 -13.43 21.45 -16.11
CA GLY A 540 -13.33 22.01 -17.45
C GLY A 540 -12.02 22.74 -17.78
N GLY A 541 -10.87 22.21 -17.41
CA GLY A 541 -9.55 22.83 -17.62
C GLY A 541 -9.25 23.97 -16.63
N GLY A 542 -9.98 24.05 -15.54
CA GLY A 542 -9.81 24.96 -14.41
C GLY A 542 -10.21 24.31 -13.09
N VAL A 543 -10.52 25.12 -12.09
CA VAL A 543 -10.94 24.68 -10.77
C VAL A 543 -12.11 25.51 -10.22
N ILE A 544 -13.00 24.85 -9.50
CA ILE A 544 -14.02 25.52 -8.70
C ILE A 544 -13.50 25.66 -7.27
N LEU A 545 -13.52 26.88 -6.77
CA LEU A 545 -13.16 27.27 -5.41
C LEU A 545 -14.42 27.68 -4.66
N VAL A 546 -14.55 27.25 -3.42
CA VAL A 546 -15.64 27.69 -2.53
C VAL A 546 -15.05 28.15 -1.20
N GLY A 547 -15.67 29.13 -0.59
CA GLY A 547 -15.25 29.70 0.69
C GLY A 547 -16.35 30.50 1.37
N GLU A 548 -16.27 30.57 2.69
CA GLU A 548 -17.30 31.18 3.54
C GLU A 548 -17.52 32.67 3.26
N ASN A 549 -16.49 33.43 2.88
CA ASN A 549 -16.60 34.86 2.57
C ASN A 549 -16.48 35.15 1.07
N ASN A 550 -16.05 34.18 0.26
CA ASN A 550 -15.74 34.40 -1.15
C ASN A 550 -16.69 33.68 -2.13
N GLY A 551 -17.69 32.95 -1.62
CA GLY A 551 -18.64 32.25 -2.46
C GLY A 551 -18.06 31.10 -3.28
N CYS A 552 -18.80 30.70 -4.31
CA CYS A 552 -18.39 29.75 -5.30
C CYS A 552 -17.81 30.47 -6.53
N ARG A 553 -16.63 30.10 -6.98
CA ARG A 553 -15.90 30.74 -8.10
C ARG A 553 -15.31 29.68 -9.02
N LEU A 554 -15.54 29.83 -10.31
CA LEU A 554 -14.83 29.04 -11.34
C LEU A 554 -13.59 29.84 -11.78
N VAL A 555 -12.42 29.23 -11.63
CA VAL A 555 -11.13 29.83 -11.97
C VAL A 555 -10.52 29.05 -13.12
N LYS A 556 -10.07 29.75 -14.14
CA LYS A 556 -9.37 29.19 -15.30
C LYS A 556 -8.06 29.91 -15.54
N GLY A 557 -7.13 29.28 -16.24
CA GLY A 557 -5.94 29.92 -16.74
C GLY A 557 -6.26 30.82 -17.92
N ASP A 558 -5.75 32.06 -17.92
CA ASP A 558 -5.78 32.95 -19.06
C ASP A 558 -4.72 32.56 -20.11
N ALA A 559 -4.61 33.36 -21.19
CA ALA A 559 -3.63 33.10 -22.26
C ALA A 559 -2.16 33.29 -21.80
N ALA A 560 -1.89 33.97 -20.70
CA ALA A 560 -0.59 34.13 -20.10
C ALA A 560 -0.26 33.02 -19.07
N GLY A 561 -1.26 32.21 -18.70
CA GLY A 561 -1.14 31.18 -17.69
C GLY A 561 -1.48 31.65 -16.28
N ASP A 562 -1.94 32.89 -16.11
CA ASP A 562 -2.41 33.45 -14.84
C ASP A 562 -3.84 32.98 -14.53
N ALA A 563 -4.18 32.93 -13.24
CA ALA A 563 -5.49 32.48 -12.78
C ALA A 563 -6.51 33.61 -12.80
N GLU A 564 -7.63 33.41 -13.51
CA GLU A 564 -8.74 34.36 -13.63
C GLU A 564 -10.07 33.74 -13.15
N VAL A 565 -10.89 34.53 -12.43
CA VAL A 565 -12.23 34.14 -12.05
C VAL A 565 -13.16 34.42 -13.24
N VAL A 566 -13.61 33.35 -13.91
CA VAL A 566 -14.47 33.47 -15.11
C VAL A 566 -15.96 33.37 -14.81
N ALA A 567 -16.35 32.82 -13.64
CA ALA A 567 -17.70 32.78 -13.17
C ALA A 567 -17.77 32.78 -11.63
N ALA A 568 -18.87 33.27 -11.06
CA ALA A 568 -19.02 33.27 -9.62
C ALA A 568 -20.49 33.18 -9.21
N TYR A 569 -20.77 32.48 -8.11
CA TYR A 569 -22.08 32.41 -7.46
C TYR A 569 -21.95 32.70 -5.96
N ALA A 570 -22.35 33.88 -5.53
CA ALA A 570 -22.10 34.39 -4.19
C ALA A 570 -22.96 33.75 -3.09
N ALA A 571 -24.09 33.12 -3.43
CA ALA A 571 -25.00 32.53 -2.43
C ALA A 571 -24.56 31.11 -1.94
N LEU A 572 -23.54 30.49 -2.56
CA LEU A 572 -22.96 29.23 -2.10
C LEU A 572 -21.66 29.52 -1.35
N VAL A 573 -21.71 29.49 -0.04
CA VAL A 573 -20.61 29.90 0.88
C VAL A 573 -20.27 28.79 1.89
N PRO A 574 -19.91 27.55 1.44
CA PRO A 574 -19.60 26.47 2.36
C PRO A 574 -18.30 26.76 3.11
N ASP A 575 -18.32 26.52 4.41
CA ASP A 575 -17.21 26.67 5.31
C ASP A 575 -16.28 25.42 5.34
N MET A 576 -16.87 24.21 5.25
CA MET A 576 -16.10 22.96 5.33
C MET A 576 -16.48 21.88 4.29
N HIS A 577 -17.54 22.13 3.51
CA HIS A 577 -18.04 21.12 2.56
C HIS A 577 -17.39 21.28 1.20
N THR A 578 -16.69 20.24 0.75
CA THR A 578 -16.15 20.20 -0.60
C THR A 578 -17.22 19.73 -1.60
N PRO A 579 -17.55 20.52 -2.63
CA PRO A 579 -18.48 20.11 -3.68
C PRO A 579 -18.00 18.92 -4.51
N VAL A 580 -18.91 18.36 -5.35
CA VAL A 580 -18.56 17.40 -6.40
C VAL A 580 -19.14 17.85 -7.74
N THR A 581 -18.48 17.44 -8.84
CA THR A 581 -18.97 17.68 -10.20
C THR A 581 -19.35 16.36 -10.86
N THR A 582 -20.52 16.29 -11.50
CA THR A 582 -20.93 15.18 -12.35
C THR A 582 -22.02 15.65 -13.30
N ALA A 583 -22.24 14.97 -14.44
CA ALA A 583 -23.25 15.28 -15.43
C ALA A 583 -23.25 16.76 -15.91
N GLY A 584 -22.08 17.40 -15.95
CA GLY A 584 -21.95 18.83 -16.31
C GLY A 584 -22.38 19.79 -15.21
N ARG A 585 -22.70 19.33 -14.00
CA ARG A 585 -23.23 20.10 -12.88
C ARG A 585 -22.30 20.05 -11.67
N LEU A 586 -22.39 21.08 -10.83
CA LEU A 586 -21.78 21.17 -9.50
C LEU A 586 -22.86 20.92 -8.44
N PHE A 587 -22.60 19.98 -7.54
CA PHE A 587 -23.42 19.69 -6.37
C PHE A 587 -22.69 20.10 -5.10
N ALA A 588 -23.38 20.85 -4.25
CA ALA A 588 -22.83 21.33 -2.98
C ALA A 588 -23.89 21.32 -1.88
N ILE A 589 -23.44 21.36 -0.64
CA ILE A 589 -24.27 21.45 0.54
C ILE A 589 -23.77 22.63 1.39
N HIS A 590 -24.72 23.44 1.91
CA HIS A 590 -24.40 24.50 2.83
C HIS A 590 -25.65 24.86 3.68
N HIS A 591 -25.47 24.95 4.99
CA HIS A 591 -26.52 25.36 5.97
C HIS A 591 -27.88 24.68 5.77
N GLY A 592 -27.93 23.37 5.60
CA GLY A 592 -29.15 22.59 5.45
C GLY A 592 -29.83 22.80 4.11
N LYS A 593 -29.10 23.19 3.08
CA LYS A 593 -29.55 23.28 1.70
C LYS A 593 -28.63 22.52 0.78
N ALA A 594 -29.21 21.84 -0.20
CA ALA A 594 -28.50 21.31 -1.35
C ALA A 594 -28.59 22.33 -2.50
N PHE A 595 -27.49 22.44 -3.23
CA PHE A 595 -27.33 23.30 -4.40
C PHE A 595 -26.94 22.46 -5.61
N CYS A 596 -27.53 22.78 -6.75
CA CYS A 596 -27.07 22.32 -8.05
C CYS A 596 -26.85 23.54 -8.93
N LEU A 597 -25.63 23.71 -9.41
CA LEU A 597 -25.22 24.76 -10.34
C LEU A 597 -24.78 24.14 -11.66
N ASP A 598 -24.89 24.87 -12.75
CA ASP A 598 -24.24 24.52 -13.99
C ASP A 598 -22.70 24.53 -13.78
N GLY A 599 -22.01 23.50 -14.26
CA GLY A 599 -20.57 23.36 -14.04
C GLY A 599 -19.70 24.26 -14.93
N ALA A 600 -20.28 24.85 -15.97
CA ALA A 600 -19.56 25.68 -16.95
C ALA A 600 -19.55 27.17 -16.59
N ASP A 601 -20.62 27.68 -15.96
CA ASP A 601 -20.82 29.10 -15.66
C ASP A 601 -21.37 29.42 -14.27
N LEU A 602 -21.57 28.37 -13.42
CA LEU A 602 -22.11 28.45 -12.07
C LEU A 602 -23.53 29.05 -11.96
N THR A 603 -24.30 29.05 -13.03
CA THR A 603 -25.72 29.45 -12.93
C THR A 603 -26.49 28.43 -12.10
N PRO A 604 -27.38 28.89 -11.20
CA PRO A 604 -28.15 27.98 -10.34
C PRO A 604 -29.17 27.19 -11.17
N VAL A 605 -29.13 25.89 -11.11
CA VAL A 605 -30.15 24.99 -11.67
C VAL A 605 -31.31 24.85 -10.67
N TRP A 606 -30.95 24.53 -9.42
CA TRP A 606 -31.88 24.47 -8.30
C TRP A 606 -31.18 24.63 -6.95
N THR A 607 -31.99 25.02 -5.95
CA THR A 607 -31.60 25.00 -4.53
C THR A 607 -32.75 24.41 -3.73
N HIS A 608 -32.45 23.46 -2.82
CA HIS A 608 -33.45 22.76 -2.03
C HIS A 608 -33.09 22.73 -0.54
N PRO A 609 -33.99 23.19 0.38
CA PRO A 609 -33.78 23.03 1.81
C PRO A 609 -34.06 21.60 2.24
N ASP A 610 -33.12 21.00 2.98
CA ASP A 610 -33.29 19.66 3.56
C ASP A 610 -32.71 19.62 4.98
N ARG A 611 -33.56 19.29 5.96
CA ARG A 611 -33.16 19.28 7.38
C ARG A 611 -32.07 18.26 7.69
N SER A 612 -31.98 17.14 6.94
CA SER A 612 -30.96 16.13 7.14
C SER A 612 -29.56 16.63 6.75
N LEU A 613 -29.50 17.69 5.93
CA LEU A 613 -28.25 18.32 5.47
C LEU A 613 -27.77 19.47 6.39
N LYS A 614 -28.35 19.60 7.60
CA LYS A 614 -27.79 20.48 8.62
C LYS A 614 -26.49 19.89 9.19
N GLY A 615 -25.54 20.77 9.43
CA GLY A 615 -24.23 20.35 9.90
C GLY A 615 -23.34 19.83 8.74
N HIS A 616 -22.41 18.97 9.05
CA HIS A 616 -21.47 18.43 8.06
C HIS A 616 -22.14 17.46 7.08
N ALA A 617 -21.68 17.44 5.83
CA ALA A 617 -22.03 16.41 4.86
C ALA A 617 -20.88 16.20 3.85
N SER A 618 -20.68 14.97 3.45
CA SER A 618 -19.70 14.57 2.42
C SER A 618 -20.42 14.15 1.15
N LEU A 619 -19.89 14.53 -0.01
CA LEU A 619 -20.44 14.21 -1.32
C LEU A 619 -19.51 13.31 -2.12
N VAL A 620 -20.10 12.30 -2.77
CA VAL A 620 -19.45 11.44 -3.76
C VAL A 620 -20.36 11.35 -4.99
N ALA A 621 -19.78 11.33 -6.18
CA ALA A 621 -20.55 11.32 -7.41
C ALA A 621 -20.10 10.24 -8.40
N SER A 622 -21.04 9.74 -9.20
CA SER A 622 -20.80 8.83 -10.31
C SER A 622 -21.78 9.07 -11.44
N GLY A 623 -21.29 9.38 -12.63
CA GLY A 623 -22.12 9.51 -13.82
C GLY A 623 -23.34 10.42 -13.61
N ASP A 624 -24.48 9.80 -13.33
CA ASP A 624 -25.79 10.45 -13.14
C ASP A 624 -26.30 10.37 -11.68
N ARG A 625 -25.45 10.04 -10.72
CA ARG A 625 -25.80 9.91 -9.29
C ARG A 625 -24.91 10.79 -8.42
N VAL A 626 -25.49 11.29 -7.34
CA VAL A 626 -24.76 11.89 -6.21
C VAL A 626 -25.18 11.20 -4.92
N LEU A 627 -24.22 10.76 -4.14
CA LEU A 627 -24.41 10.19 -2.81
C LEU A 627 -23.93 11.18 -1.77
N ALA A 628 -24.83 11.64 -0.92
CA ALA A 628 -24.51 12.45 0.24
C ALA A 628 -24.50 11.57 1.50
N LEU A 629 -23.41 11.64 2.28
CA LEU A 629 -23.37 11.16 3.66
C LEU A 629 -23.55 12.37 4.57
N THR A 630 -24.68 12.43 5.28
CA THR A 630 -24.98 13.53 6.20
C THR A 630 -24.22 13.40 7.51
N GLY A 631 -23.98 14.50 8.20
CA GLY A 631 -23.39 14.51 9.54
C GLY A 631 -24.19 13.68 10.56
N GLY A 632 -25.48 13.52 10.35
CA GLY A 632 -26.35 12.64 11.14
C GLY A 632 -26.26 11.15 10.79
N GLY A 633 -25.40 10.77 9.83
CA GLY A 633 -25.17 9.37 9.45
C GLY A 633 -26.27 8.78 8.56
N GLU A 634 -26.93 9.60 7.73
CA GLU A 634 -27.86 9.18 6.69
C GLU A 634 -27.18 9.25 5.32
N LEU A 635 -27.36 8.22 4.49
CA LEU A 635 -27.08 8.25 3.06
C LEU A 635 -28.29 8.81 2.30
N VAL A 636 -28.05 9.76 1.41
CA VAL A 636 -29.06 10.33 0.48
C VAL A 636 -28.52 10.18 -0.93
N LEU A 637 -29.15 9.31 -1.72
CA LEU A 637 -28.81 9.10 -3.12
C LEU A 637 -29.69 9.97 -4.00
N LEU A 638 -29.10 10.79 -4.86
CA LEU A 638 -29.78 11.76 -5.71
C LEU A 638 -29.60 11.44 -7.20
N ASP A 639 -30.59 11.73 -8.00
CA ASP A 639 -30.48 11.83 -9.45
C ASP A 639 -29.78 13.15 -9.84
N ALA A 640 -28.57 13.03 -10.44
CA ALA A 640 -27.77 14.19 -10.84
C ALA A 640 -28.25 14.86 -12.14
N ARG A 641 -29.15 14.23 -12.90
CA ARG A 641 -29.70 14.79 -14.15
C ARG A 641 -31.00 15.52 -13.95
N ALA A 642 -31.66 15.33 -12.81
CA ALA A 642 -32.95 15.96 -12.53
C ALA A 642 -32.83 17.48 -12.41
N ASP A 643 -33.83 18.21 -12.92
CA ASP A 643 -33.93 19.67 -12.82
C ASP A 643 -34.51 20.17 -11.48
N GLY A 644 -34.49 19.31 -10.46
CA GLY A 644 -34.88 19.55 -9.08
C GLY A 644 -34.24 18.54 -8.14
N PHE A 645 -34.33 18.80 -6.84
CA PHE A 645 -33.83 17.87 -5.84
C PHE A 645 -34.66 16.57 -5.85
N THR A 646 -34.08 15.52 -6.38
CA THR A 646 -34.73 14.22 -6.60
C THR A 646 -34.01 13.11 -5.86
N PRO A 647 -34.36 12.83 -4.61
CA PRO A 647 -33.80 11.70 -3.88
C PRO A 647 -34.36 10.37 -4.42
N LEU A 648 -33.47 9.48 -4.85
CA LEU A 648 -33.78 8.14 -5.31
C LEU A 648 -33.91 7.17 -4.14
N ALA A 649 -33.10 7.36 -3.10
CA ALA A 649 -33.13 6.55 -1.89
C ALA A 649 -32.54 7.29 -0.69
N ARG A 650 -32.94 6.85 0.49
CA ARG A 650 -32.39 7.29 1.78
C ARG A 650 -32.15 6.07 2.67
N GLN A 651 -31.04 6.06 3.40
CA GLN A 651 -30.70 4.97 4.32
C GLN A 651 -29.96 5.49 5.54
N ARG A 652 -30.49 5.24 6.72
CA ARG A 652 -29.83 5.57 7.99
C ARG A 652 -28.80 4.48 8.33
N LEU A 653 -27.54 4.88 8.59
CA LEU A 653 -26.46 3.96 8.92
C LEU A 653 -26.34 3.70 10.43
N PHE A 654 -26.66 4.67 11.27
CA PHE A 654 -26.54 4.59 12.73
C PHE A 654 -27.92 4.64 13.39
N GLU A 655 -28.12 3.84 14.44
CA GLU A 655 -29.39 3.79 15.19
C GLU A 655 -29.58 5.01 16.11
N ARG A 656 -28.47 5.56 16.59
CA ARG A 656 -28.46 6.76 17.44
C ARG A 656 -27.99 7.97 16.62
N GLU A 657 -28.32 9.16 17.12
CA GLU A 657 -27.78 10.40 16.57
C GLU A 657 -26.25 10.40 16.70
N VAL A 658 -25.58 10.77 15.63
CA VAL A 658 -24.13 10.87 15.52
C VAL A 658 -23.74 12.20 14.91
N SER A 659 -22.49 12.62 15.14
CA SER A 659 -21.87 13.73 14.44
C SER A 659 -20.70 13.19 13.63
N LEU A 660 -20.83 13.20 12.29
CA LEU A 660 -19.80 12.72 11.38
C LEU A 660 -19.10 13.89 10.71
N PHE A 661 -17.78 13.87 10.73
CA PHE A 661 -16.93 14.84 10.04
C PHE A 661 -16.03 14.17 8.99
N ALA A 662 -15.74 12.89 9.17
CA ALA A 662 -14.87 12.13 8.29
C ALA A 662 -15.51 11.88 6.92
N HIS A 663 -14.76 12.16 5.85
CA HIS A 663 -15.19 11.80 4.49
C HIS A 663 -15.21 10.27 4.33
N PRO A 664 -16.27 9.68 3.76
CA PRO A 664 -16.34 8.25 3.53
C PRO A 664 -15.37 7.81 2.42
N ALA A 665 -15.02 6.53 2.41
CA ALA A 665 -14.38 5.89 1.27
C ALA A 665 -15.36 4.99 0.54
N LEU A 666 -15.24 4.90 -0.80
CA LEU A 666 -16.01 3.99 -1.64
C LEU A 666 -15.04 3.12 -2.46
N ALA A 667 -15.06 1.82 -2.20
CA ALA A 667 -14.24 0.86 -2.94
C ALA A 667 -15.01 -0.45 -3.14
N GLY A 668 -14.96 -1.01 -4.35
CA GLY A 668 -15.83 -2.10 -4.72
C GLY A 668 -17.30 -1.68 -4.73
N ASP A 669 -18.15 -2.47 -4.10
CA ASP A 669 -19.58 -2.19 -3.87
C ASP A 669 -19.87 -1.60 -2.48
N CYS A 670 -18.83 -1.28 -1.71
CA CYS A 670 -18.96 -0.87 -0.32
C CYS A 670 -18.61 0.60 -0.08
N ILE A 671 -19.33 1.18 0.91
CA ILE A 671 -18.96 2.44 1.55
C ILE A 671 -18.38 2.18 2.94
N TYR A 672 -17.27 2.84 3.24
CA TYR A 672 -16.58 2.79 4.53
C TYR A 672 -16.82 4.11 5.27
N VAL A 673 -17.50 4.04 6.41
CA VAL A 673 -17.94 5.22 7.15
C VAL A 673 -17.33 5.23 8.55
N ARG A 674 -16.51 6.25 8.82
CA ARG A 674 -15.95 6.54 10.14
C ARG A 674 -17.00 7.22 11.00
N GLY A 675 -17.60 6.48 11.92
CA GLY A 675 -18.46 7.00 12.99
C GLY A 675 -17.65 7.51 14.19
N PRO A 676 -18.30 7.99 15.27
CA PRO A 676 -17.57 8.51 16.43
C PRO A 676 -16.57 7.54 17.01
N ARG A 677 -17.00 6.30 17.29
CA ARG A 677 -16.13 5.22 17.83
C ARG A 677 -16.25 3.93 17.03
N THR A 678 -16.52 4.04 15.75
CA THR A 678 -16.71 2.87 14.89
C THR A 678 -16.29 3.16 13.47
N LEU A 679 -15.83 2.13 12.79
CA LEU A 679 -15.74 2.11 11.33
C LEU A 679 -16.73 1.05 10.81
N LEU A 680 -17.60 1.45 9.89
CA LEU A 680 -18.56 0.56 9.23
C LEU A 680 -18.13 0.31 7.79
N CYS A 681 -18.21 -0.93 7.34
CA CYS A 681 -18.21 -1.28 5.94
C CYS A 681 -19.64 -1.73 5.57
N VAL A 682 -20.27 -1.02 4.65
CA VAL A 682 -21.69 -1.23 4.28
C VAL A 682 -21.75 -1.43 2.77
N ALA A 683 -22.37 -2.52 2.32
CA ALA A 683 -22.62 -2.74 0.90
C ALA A 683 -23.75 -1.83 0.40
N LEU A 684 -23.52 -1.20 -0.76
CA LEU A 684 -24.46 -0.30 -1.41
C LEU A 684 -25.46 -1.03 -2.34
N ALA A 685 -25.16 -2.29 -2.71
CA ALA A 685 -26.05 -3.16 -3.48
C ALA A 685 -26.38 -4.43 -2.68
N GLY A 686 -27.58 -5.01 -2.89
CA GLY A 686 -27.96 -6.31 -2.34
C GLY A 686 -27.34 -7.45 -3.16
N ASP A 687 -27.27 -8.65 -2.56
CA ASP A 687 -26.70 -9.88 -3.19
C ASP A 687 -27.51 -10.39 -4.40
N GLY A 688 -28.39 -9.59 -4.97
CA GLY A 688 -29.30 -9.91 -6.07
C GLY A 688 -29.29 -8.92 -7.24
N SER A 689 -28.20 -8.16 -7.46
CA SER A 689 -28.10 -7.41 -8.72
C SER A 689 -27.91 -8.35 -9.89
N PRO A 690 -28.72 -8.25 -10.98
CA PRO A 690 -28.51 -9.05 -12.17
C PRO A 690 -27.11 -8.78 -12.73
N ALA A 691 -26.45 -9.84 -13.16
CA ALA A 691 -25.25 -9.73 -13.96
C ALA A 691 -25.54 -8.77 -15.12
N VAL A 692 -24.73 -7.75 -15.27
CA VAL A 692 -24.76 -6.91 -16.45
C VAL A 692 -24.25 -7.79 -17.60
N ASP A 693 -25.12 -8.09 -18.57
CA ASP A 693 -24.80 -8.74 -19.83
C ASP A 693 -23.76 -7.93 -20.64
#